data_fea434752220ec58142347307f42f967
#
_entry.id   fea434752220ec58142347307f42f967
#
_cell.length_a   1.000
_cell.length_b   1.000
_cell.length_c   1.000
_cell.angle_alpha   90.00
_cell.angle_beta   90.00
_cell.angle_gamma   90.00
#
_symmetry.space_group_name_H-M   'P 1'
#
loop_
_entity.id
_entity.type
_entity.pdbx_description
1 polymer ?
#
loop_
_entity_poly.entity_id
_entity_poly.type
_entity_poly.pdbx_seq_one_letter_code
_entity_poly.pdbx_strand_id
1 'polypeptide(L)'
;MSVRLGKTAVGLALVTGLLGTAQAGRLDASILDLAQRNINTPIGVIVRFRLPDTPQGRTAFKVLRAQLQSAIAQLGPSAGFFNNALKNGGAELWLDQSVFLNMTPGQARLLATLPIVQEIFPNFKVQIPRAVALSAASAPAGTPWHLSKIGAPDAWAAGFRGQGIRIGHLDTGIDASSPELAGKIAAFQEFDADGNKVSSGPHDTEQHGTHTAGLLVGKTVGVAPDAKVLSALVLPNTEGTFAQVIAGMQWVLDPDNNADTNDGANVVSMSLGIPGTYQEFVLPVQNMIKAGVVPVFAIGNFGPNAATTGSPGNIPDAIGVGAVDQSGNVASFSSRGPVAWTGAYNGTFVKPDIMAPGVDITSSYPGGGYGSRSGTSQAAPIAAGAVAVMLSAKPGSSIDAVKNALFGSASNASGKNNNSGYGLISLPGALSRLGVGVPAPTPAPAPTPAPAPTPVPAPTPAPAPTPAPAPTGPAGFTLCSLENSKCNFQGTKEVAFGTAGKYVYSTRTNGVDCAAGLLGDPAVNIVKACFIRDVQAPAPTPAPAPTPAPTPAPAPNNGQKPSILLIDDDRGQGADVTANLRDAVKANAAPGKAFVIDRSRGNIPLSEFKGYDVVIWATGEQYENTLTAEDQAVLTQYLAGGGHLIVTGQDIGYDIGSSSFYRDTLKTRFIADSSGNTKLVTSGALGNVAYTLNAAGSAQNQFYPDVISNIGTSVVAATWGSAGANASTITAQSIRVDPNTSRASQKTTDVRGLVENFASNVIGSVLGSIFGQPQQAQKAPATRVKAQFAQEEAGAIVLNDAGKYRTATFGFGLEGLTPASRTQLLKATLDWLLR
;
A
#
# COMPACT_ATOMS: atom_id res chain seq x y z
N MET A 1 -39.05 -81.54 7.71
CA MET A 1 -38.88 -80.80 6.46
C MET A 1 -38.22 -79.49 6.81
N SER A 2 -36.98 -79.36 6.52
CA SER A 2 -36.11 -78.23 6.82
C SER A 2 -36.32 -77.08 5.83
N VAL A 3 -36.29 -75.88 6.24
CA VAL A 3 -35.89 -74.78 5.37
C VAL A 3 -35.03 -73.77 6.18
N ARG A 4 -33.81 -73.62 5.77
CA ARG A 4 -32.84 -72.62 6.17
C ARG A 4 -33.29 -71.28 5.60
N LEU A 5 -33.29 -70.26 6.39
CA LEU A 5 -33.17 -68.82 6.03
C LEU A 5 -32.52 -68.17 7.23
N GLY A 6 -31.49 -67.49 7.21
CA GLY A 6 -30.75 -66.72 6.22
C GLY A 6 -29.92 -65.76 6.99
N LYS A 7 -28.58 -65.95 7.07
CA LYS A 7 -27.65 -65.02 7.69
C LYS A 7 -27.39 -63.89 6.68
N THR A 8 -28.22 -62.85 6.67
CA THR A 8 -27.98 -61.64 5.88
C THR A 8 -28.71 -60.36 6.39
N ALA A 9 -28.86 -60.25 7.70
CA ALA A 9 -29.50 -59.03 8.28
C ALA A 9 -28.72 -58.41 9.45
N VAL A 10 -27.42 -58.70 9.62
CA VAL A 10 -26.60 -58.09 10.69
C VAL A 10 -25.47 -57.18 10.12
N GLY A 11 -25.35 -57.08 8.79
CA GLY A 11 -24.25 -56.28 8.14
C GLY A 11 -24.61 -54.86 7.73
N LEU A 12 -25.81 -54.36 8.03
CA LEU A 12 -26.24 -53.02 7.56
C LEU A 12 -26.60 -52.00 8.67
N ALA A 13 -26.35 -52.32 9.90
CA ALA A 13 -26.69 -51.46 11.05
C ALA A 13 -25.46 -50.84 11.76
N LEU A 14 -24.21 -51.06 11.24
CA LEU A 14 -23.00 -50.53 11.87
C LEU A 14 -22.20 -49.53 10.98
N VAL A 15 -22.77 -49.07 9.86
CA VAL A 15 -22.11 -48.08 8.99
C VAL A 15 -22.82 -46.70 9.06
N THR A 16 -23.95 -46.58 9.72
CA THR A 16 -24.68 -45.30 9.87
C THR A 16 -24.29 -44.47 11.09
N GLY A 17 -23.27 -44.83 11.83
CA GLY A 17 -22.82 -44.18 13.07
C GLY A 17 -21.62 -43.27 12.94
N LEU A 18 -21.02 -43.08 11.76
CA LEU A 18 -19.80 -42.26 11.54
C LEU A 18 -19.85 -41.40 10.28
N LEU A 19 -21.03 -41.07 9.81
CA LEU A 19 -21.18 -39.94 8.87
C LEU A 19 -21.44 -38.68 9.69
N GLY A 20 -20.42 -38.20 10.35
CA GLY A 20 -20.33 -36.76 10.60
C GLY A 20 -20.54 -36.07 9.26
N THR A 21 -21.41 -35.08 9.21
CA THR A 21 -21.70 -34.30 8.00
C THR A 21 -20.39 -33.77 7.44
N ALA A 22 -19.90 -34.40 6.37
CA ALA A 22 -18.69 -33.98 5.69
C ALA A 22 -18.95 -32.54 5.18
N GLN A 23 -18.33 -31.55 5.81
CA GLN A 23 -18.51 -30.16 5.47
C GLN A 23 -17.78 -29.91 4.14
N ALA A 24 -18.50 -29.41 3.13
CA ALA A 24 -17.90 -28.95 1.88
C ALA A 24 -16.86 -27.85 2.16
N GLY A 25 -15.86 -27.73 1.30
CA GLY A 25 -14.85 -26.68 1.37
C GLY A 25 -15.46 -25.30 1.11
N ARG A 26 -14.84 -24.28 1.70
CA ARG A 26 -15.20 -22.88 1.42
C ARG A 26 -14.67 -22.50 0.04
N LEU A 27 -15.53 -21.93 -0.80
CA LEU A 27 -15.12 -21.29 -2.05
C LEU A 27 -15.18 -19.79 -1.87
N ASP A 28 -14.12 -19.09 -2.26
CA ASP A 28 -14.07 -17.64 -2.20
C ASP A 28 -15.22 -17.02 -3.01
N ALA A 29 -15.75 -15.90 -2.54
CA ALA A 29 -16.94 -15.26 -3.11
C ALA A 29 -16.70 -14.80 -4.55
N SER A 30 -15.50 -14.33 -4.88
CA SER A 30 -15.14 -13.88 -6.22
C SER A 30 -15.12 -15.04 -7.21
N ILE A 31 -14.56 -16.18 -6.82
CA ILE A 31 -14.54 -17.40 -7.65
C ILE A 31 -15.96 -17.96 -7.83
N LEU A 32 -16.76 -17.93 -6.78
CA LEU A 32 -18.17 -18.38 -6.82
C LEU A 32 -18.99 -17.53 -7.81
N ASP A 33 -18.81 -16.24 -7.79
CA ASP A 33 -19.46 -15.30 -8.71
C ASP A 33 -19.07 -15.60 -10.18
N LEU A 34 -17.76 -15.75 -10.46
CA LEU A 34 -17.29 -16.15 -11.78
C LEU A 34 -17.89 -17.50 -12.24
N ALA A 35 -17.98 -18.48 -11.34
CA ALA A 35 -18.59 -19.78 -11.64
C ALA A 35 -20.11 -19.66 -11.92
N GLN A 36 -20.83 -18.80 -11.23
CA GLN A 36 -22.24 -18.55 -11.46
C GLN A 36 -22.52 -17.86 -12.79
N ARG A 37 -21.61 -16.99 -13.23
CA ARG A 37 -21.67 -16.33 -14.53
C ARG A 37 -21.22 -17.24 -15.69
N ASN A 38 -20.88 -18.51 -15.42
CA ASN A 38 -20.34 -19.44 -16.42
C ASN A 38 -19.06 -18.95 -17.13
N ILE A 39 -18.21 -18.24 -16.41
CA ILE A 39 -16.90 -17.84 -16.93
C ILE A 39 -16.01 -19.08 -17.00
N ASN A 40 -15.49 -19.38 -18.18
CA ASN A 40 -14.67 -20.56 -18.45
C ASN A 40 -13.17 -20.23 -18.64
N THR A 41 -12.76 -18.99 -18.46
CA THR A 41 -11.34 -18.61 -18.47
C THR A 41 -10.66 -19.17 -17.23
N PRO A 42 -9.56 -19.91 -17.37
CA PRO A 42 -8.78 -20.35 -16.21
C PRO A 42 -8.24 -19.16 -15.42
N ILE A 43 -8.26 -19.29 -14.11
CA ILE A 43 -7.71 -18.33 -13.15
C ILE A 43 -6.76 -19.06 -12.20
N GLY A 44 -5.74 -18.35 -11.70
CA GLY A 44 -4.84 -18.87 -10.68
C GLY A 44 -5.54 -18.94 -9.32
N VAL A 45 -5.61 -20.14 -8.76
CA VAL A 45 -6.26 -20.38 -7.46
C VAL A 45 -5.37 -21.19 -6.52
N ILE A 46 -5.55 -20.99 -5.24
CA ILE A 46 -4.98 -21.77 -4.15
C ILE A 46 -6.04 -22.76 -3.67
N VAL A 47 -5.74 -24.04 -3.71
CA VAL A 47 -6.59 -25.10 -3.17
C VAL A 47 -5.97 -25.60 -1.88
N ARG A 48 -6.53 -25.23 -0.74
CA ARG A 48 -6.05 -25.62 0.59
C ARG A 48 -6.79 -26.87 1.07
N PHE A 49 -6.05 -27.81 1.65
CA PHE A 49 -6.58 -29.09 2.12
C PHE A 49 -6.81 -29.09 3.62
N ARG A 50 -7.78 -29.84 4.05
CA ARG A 50 -8.06 -30.12 5.46
C ARG A 50 -7.17 -31.29 5.91
N LEU A 51 -5.99 -30.95 6.44
CA LEU A 51 -5.00 -31.94 6.87
C LEU A 51 -4.91 -32.01 8.41
N PRO A 52 -4.48 -33.15 8.98
CA PRO A 52 -4.25 -33.25 10.41
C PRO A 52 -3.15 -32.31 10.90
N ASP A 53 -3.18 -32.01 12.19
CA ASP A 53 -2.14 -31.24 12.84
C ASP A 53 -0.75 -31.90 12.74
N THR A 54 0.30 -31.08 12.72
CA THR A 54 1.69 -31.50 12.58
C THR A 54 2.42 -31.45 13.92
N PRO A 55 3.45 -32.28 14.10
CA PRO A 55 4.30 -32.25 15.29
C PRO A 55 5.12 -30.97 15.36
N GLN A 56 5.72 -30.70 16.52
CA GLN A 56 6.66 -29.64 16.72
C GLN A 56 8.05 -29.98 16.14
N GLY A 57 8.79 -28.93 15.73
CA GLY A 57 10.14 -29.05 15.21
C GLY A 57 10.21 -29.29 13.70
N ARG A 58 11.43 -29.36 13.15
CA ARG A 58 11.67 -29.47 11.71
C ARG A 58 11.12 -30.77 11.09
N THR A 59 10.92 -31.80 11.88
CA THR A 59 10.23 -33.05 11.43
C THR A 59 8.81 -32.77 10.93
N ALA A 60 8.21 -31.62 11.31
CA ALA A 60 6.93 -31.18 10.75
C ALA A 60 6.96 -31.10 9.22
N PHE A 61 8.07 -30.69 8.62
CA PHE A 61 8.19 -30.55 7.17
C PHE A 61 7.97 -31.86 6.42
N LYS A 62 8.53 -32.97 6.92
CA LYS A 62 8.26 -34.31 6.36
C LYS A 62 6.79 -34.66 6.45
N VAL A 63 6.18 -34.40 7.60
CA VAL A 63 4.77 -34.71 7.84
C VAL A 63 3.88 -33.86 6.94
N LEU A 64 4.12 -32.53 6.84
CA LEU A 64 3.37 -31.63 5.98
C LEU A 64 3.41 -32.08 4.51
N ARG A 65 4.60 -32.38 3.98
CA ARG A 65 4.76 -32.90 2.62
C ARG A 65 4.04 -34.23 2.41
N ALA A 66 4.23 -35.17 3.32
CA ALA A 66 3.58 -36.50 3.19
C ALA A 66 2.04 -36.39 3.25
N GLN A 67 1.51 -35.52 4.11
CA GLN A 67 0.08 -35.26 4.22
C GLN A 67 -0.45 -34.62 2.93
N LEU A 68 0.23 -33.60 2.40
CA LEU A 68 -0.14 -32.95 1.15
C LEU A 68 -0.13 -33.95 -0.01
N GLN A 69 0.93 -34.74 -0.16
CA GLN A 69 1.02 -35.78 -1.19
C GLN A 69 -0.11 -36.83 -1.05
N SER A 70 -0.45 -37.24 0.17
CA SER A 70 -1.57 -38.13 0.42
C SER A 70 -2.91 -37.49 0.02
N ALA A 71 -3.12 -36.22 0.30
CA ALA A 71 -4.33 -35.46 -0.11
C ALA A 71 -4.44 -35.41 -1.64
N ILE A 72 -3.35 -35.08 -2.31
CA ILE A 72 -3.26 -35.02 -3.77
C ILE A 72 -3.61 -36.42 -4.37
N ALA A 73 -3.05 -37.48 -3.81
CA ALA A 73 -3.31 -38.85 -4.28
C ALA A 73 -4.79 -39.25 -4.09
N GLN A 74 -5.44 -38.82 -3.02
CA GLN A 74 -6.87 -39.10 -2.78
C GLN A 74 -7.79 -38.41 -3.82
N LEU A 75 -7.37 -37.32 -4.42
CA LEU A 75 -8.12 -36.62 -5.47
C LEU A 75 -8.03 -37.33 -6.83
N GLY A 76 -7.04 -38.19 -7.04
CA GLY A 76 -6.62 -38.75 -8.32
C GLY A 76 -7.73 -39.32 -9.21
N PRO A 77 -8.60 -40.23 -8.74
CA PRO A 77 -9.66 -40.79 -9.57
C PRO A 77 -10.81 -39.84 -9.87
N SER A 78 -11.09 -38.94 -8.93
CA SER A 78 -12.23 -38.01 -9.00
C SER A 78 -11.90 -36.69 -9.70
N ALA A 79 -10.63 -36.41 -9.90
CA ALA A 79 -10.14 -35.13 -10.43
C ALA A 79 -8.91 -35.35 -11.33
N GLY A 80 -9.05 -36.17 -12.38
CA GLY A 80 -7.96 -36.43 -13.35
C GLY A 80 -7.36 -35.17 -13.95
N PHE A 81 -8.13 -34.05 -14.04
CA PHE A 81 -7.66 -32.74 -14.44
C PHE A 81 -6.70 -32.11 -13.40
N PHE A 82 -6.84 -32.44 -12.10
CA PHE A 82 -6.00 -31.93 -11.04
C PHE A 82 -4.52 -32.34 -11.21
N ASN A 83 -4.28 -33.61 -11.47
CA ASN A 83 -2.93 -34.13 -11.73
C ASN A 83 -2.30 -33.51 -12.99
N ASN A 84 -3.12 -33.25 -14.02
CA ASN A 84 -2.66 -32.55 -15.22
C ASN A 84 -2.34 -31.08 -14.93
N ALA A 85 -3.16 -30.38 -14.15
CA ALA A 85 -2.92 -29.00 -13.78
C ALA A 85 -1.63 -28.86 -12.97
N LEU A 86 -1.38 -29.76 -11.99
CA LEU A 86 -0.12 -29.78 -11.23
C LEU A 86 1.10 -29.99 -12.13
N LYS A 87 1.01 -30.91 -13.11
CA LYS A 87 2.11 -31.19 -14.05
C LYS A 87 2.36 -30.06 -15.05
N ASN A 88 1.37 -29.25 -15.32
CA ASN A 88 1.38 -28.19 -16.34
C ASN A 88 1.51 -26.78 -15.73
N GLY A 89 2.25 -26.64 -14.63
CA GLY A 89 2.56 -25.35 -14.02
C GLY A 89 1.92 -25.12 -12.65
N GLY A 90 1.37 -26.16 -12.00
CA GLY A 90 0.93 -26.07 -10.61
C GLY A 90 2.11 -26.16 -9.64
N ALA A 91 1.98 -25.56 -8.45
CA ALA A 91 2.98 -25.61 -7.39
C ALA A 91 2.42 -26.23 -6.11
N GLU A 92 3.25 -27.08 -5.46
CA GLU A 92 2.95 -27.64 -4.15
C GLU A 92 3.39 -26.66 -3.05
N LEU A 93 2.44 -26.17 -2.28
CA LEU A 93 2.65 -25.21 -1.20
C LEU A 93 2.47 -25.94 0.14
N TRP A 94 3.42 -26.82 0.47
CA TRP A 94 3.31 -27.74 1.63
C TRP A 94 3.23 -26.99 2.97
N LEU A 95 3.87 -25.82 3.09
CA LEU A 95 3.82 -25.00 4.31
C LEU A 95 2.40 -24.48 4.56
N ASP A 96 1.66 -24.21 3.51
CA ASP A 96 0.27 -23.76 3.52
C ASP A 96 -0.73 -24.92 3.42
N GLN A 97 -0.26 -26.16 3.31
CA GLN A 97 -1.11 -27.33 3.08
C GLN A 97 -1.99 -27.18 1.82
N SER A 98 -1.48 -26.52 0.79
CA SER A 98 -2.22 -26.18 -0.42
C SER A 98 -1.43 -26.46 -1.70
N VAL A 99 -2.11 -26.29 -2.81
CA VAL A 99 -1.51 -26.26 -4.14
C VAL A 99 -1.99 -25.03 -4.89
N PHE A 100 -1.10 -24.44 -5.68
CA PHE A 100 -1.48 -23.48 -6.70
C PHE A 100 -1.85 -24.21 -7.98
N LEU A 101 -2.94 -23.80 -8.63
CA LEU A 101 -3.42 -24.36 -9.90
C LEU A 101 -4.08 -23.30 -10.75
N ASN A 102 -3.89 -23.40 -12.07
CA ASN A 102 -4.71 -22.68 -13.04
C ASN A 102 -5.92 -23.54 -13.42
N MET A 103 -7.14 -23.09 -13.09
CA MET A 103 -8.37 -23.82 -13.40
C MET A 103 -9.55 -22.87 -13.65
N THR A 104 -10.60 -23.41 -14.31
CA THR A 104 -11.83 -22.63 -14.47
C THR A 104 -12.59 -22.50 -13.16
N PRO A 105 -13.35 -21.41 -12.95
CA PRO A 105 -14.19 -21.24 -11.75
C PRO A 105 -15.17 -22.42 -11.53
N GLY A 106 -15.68 -23.00 -12.61
CA GLY A 106 -16.52 -24.20 -12.53
C GLY A 106 -15.80 -25.43 -11.97
N GLN A 107 -14.53 -25.63 -12.34
CA GLN A 107 -13.67 -26.68 -11.78
C GLN A 107 -13.35 -26.42 -10.30
N ALA A 108 -13.05 -25.19 -9.93
CA ALA A 108 -12.84 -24.79 -8.54
C ALA A 108 -14.10 -25.07 -7.69
N ARG A 109 -15.27 -24.70 -8.19
CA ARG A 109 -16.55 -25.00 -7.53
C ARG A 109 -16.78 -26.51 -7.34
N LEU A 110 -16.42 -27.32 -8.34
CA LEU A 110 -16.52 -28.78 -8.22
C LEU A 110 -15.55 -29.32 -7.15
N LEU A 111 -14.31 -28.86 -7.12
CA LEU A 111 -13.33 -29.27 -6.11
C LEU A 111 -13.76 -28.88 -4.70
N ALA A 112 -14.36 -27.72 -4.51
CA ALA A 112 -14.84 -27.26 -3.21
C ALA A 112 -15.94 -28.18 -2.61
N THR A 113 -16.59 -29.04 -3.41
CA THR A 113 -17.54 -30.03 -2.89
C THR A 113 -16.88 -31.22 -2.19
N LEU A 114 -15.57 -31.40 -2.38
CA LEU A 114 -14.85 -32.54 -1.83
C LEU A 114 -14.49 -32.32 -0.36
N PRO A 115 -14.78 -33.30 0.54
CA PRO A 115 -14.57 -33.12 1.99
C PRO A 115 -13.13 -32.82 2.41
N ILE A 116 -12.16 -33.27 1.62
CA ILE A 116 -10.74 -33.04 1.88
C ILE A 116 -10.30 -31.60 1.56
N VAL A 117 -11.05 -30.87 0.74
CA VAL A 117 -10.78 -29.48 0.42
C VAL A 117 -11.28 -28.62 1.57
N GLN A 118 -10.42 -27.78 2.13
CA GLN A 118 -10.77 -26.84 3.19
C GLN A 118 -11.33 -25.56 2.60
N GLU A 119 -10.60 -24.96 1.66
CA GLU A 119 -11.00 -23.74 0.98
C GLU A 119 -10.27 -23.60 -0.37
N ILE A 120 -10.86 -22.79 -1.24
CA ILE A 120 -10.26 -22.36 -2.50
C ILE A 120 -10.41 -20.85 -2.61
N PHE A 121 -9.29 -20.16 -2.84
CA PHE A 121 -9.23 -18.70 -2.95
C PHE A 121 -8.29 -18.27 -4.09
N PRO A 122 -8.42 -17.01 -4.60
CA PRO A 122 -7.54 -16.53 -5.67
C PRO A 122 -6.09 -16.44 -5.24
N ASN A 123 -5.16 -16.58 -6.18
CA ASN A 123 -3.75 -16.24 -5.98
C ASN A 123 -3.58 -14.71 -6.03
N PHE A 124 -3.88 -14.05 -4.92
CA PHE A 124 -3.89 -12.60 -4.82
C PHE A 124 -2.48 -12.01 -4.76
N LYS A 125 -2.37 -10.72 -5.09
CA LYS A 125 -1.12 -9.97 -5.08
C LYS A 125 -0.66 -9.61 -3.67
N VAL A 126 0.66 -9.58 -3.49
CA VAL A 126 1.38 -9.14 -2.29
C VAL A 126 2.42 -8.12 -2.74
N GLN A 127 2.64 -7.08 -1.95
CA GLN A 127 3.53 -6.00 -2.37
C GLN A 127 4.42 -5.50 -1.22
N ILE A 128 5.45 -4.75 -1.57
CA ILE A 128 6.21 -3.97 -0.58
C ILE A 128 5.33 -2.81 -0.14
N PRO A 129 5.13 -2.60 1.18
CA PRO A 129 4.52 -1.38 1.67
C PRO A 129 5.31 -0.17 1.15
N ARG A 130 4.62 0.80 0.54
CA ARG A 130 5.22 1.96 -0.16
C ARG A 130 6.42 2.52 0.59
N ALA A 131 7.56 2.63 -0.10
CA ALA A 131 8.74 3.31 0.43
C ALA A 131 8.46 4.82 0.61
N VAL A 132 8.76 5.35 1.80
CA VAL A 132 8.38 6.73 2.16
C VAL A 132 9.42 7.76 1.69
N ALA A 133 10.68 7.37 1.51
CA ALA A 133 11.74 8.23 0.99
C ALA A 133 12.89 7.38 0.44
N LEU A 134 13.50 7.85 -0.63
CA LEU A 134 14.64 7.26 -1.31
C LEU A 134 15.68 8.35 -1.58
N SER A 135 16.89 8.19 -1.07
CA SER A 135 18.00 9.10 -1.42
C SER A 135 19.30 8.32 -1.54
N ALA A 136 20.18 8.77 -2.46
CA ALA A 136 21.54 8.29 -2.49
C ALA A 136 22.25 8.64 -1.17
N ALA A 137 23.04 7.73 -0.64
CA ALA A 137 23.81 7.92 0.58
C ALA A 137 25.28 7.57 0.34
N SER A 138 26.16 8.14 1.15
CA SER A 138 27.56 7.74 1.22
C SER A 138 27.71 6.55 2.18
N ALA A 139 28.82 5.82 2.05
CA ALA A 139 29.22 4.83 3.05
C ALA A 139 29.26 5.48 4.45
N PRO A 140 28.72 4.83 5.49
CA PRO A 140 28.76 5.39 6.83
C PRO A 140 30.21 5.61 7.31
N ALA A 141 30.52 6.82 7.78
CA ALA A 141 31.84 7.17 8.31
C ALA A 141 32.16 6.58 9.70
N GLY A 142 31.21 5.88 10.30
CA GLY A 142 31.32 5.27 11.63
C GLY A 142 30.16 4.31 11.87
N THR A 143 29.91 3.96 13.12
CA THR A 143 28.76 3.08 13.44
C THR A 143 27.45 3.78 13.08
N PRO A 144 26.65 3.22 12.17
CA PRO A 144 25.34 3.77 11.81
C PRO A 144 24.44 3.97 13.04
N TRP A 145 23.67 5.05 13.02
CA TRP A 145 22.83 5.42 14.15
C TRP A 145 21.84 4.32 14.57
N HIS A 146 21.30 3.58 13.62
CA HIS A 146 20.33 2.51 13.88
C HIS A 146 20.95 1.35 14.68
N LEU A 147 22.22 1.06 14.46
CA LEU A 147 22.96 0.02 15.22
C LEU A 147 23.23 0.47 16.65
N SER A 148 23.69 1.72 16.81
CA SER A 148 23.93 2.30 18.14
C SER A 148 22.61 2.41 18.93
N LYS A 149 21.53 2.78 18.25
CA LYS A 149 20.21 2.99 18.88
C LYS A 149 19.65 1.75 19.55
N ILE A 150 19.90 0.57 18.98
CA ILE A 150 19.45 -0.72 19.55
C ILE A 150 20.51 -1.40 20.43
N GLY A 151 21.72 -0.81 20.55
CA GLY A 151 22.84 -1.37 21.31
C GLY A 151 23.53 -2.56 20.64
N ALA A 152 23.54 -2.63 19.31
CA ALA A 152 24.22 -3.71 18.57
C ALA A 152 25.74 -3.75 18.85
N PRO A 153 26.49 -2.62 18.95
CA PRO A 153 27.89 -2.63 19.28
C PRO A 153 28.24 -3.28 20.63
N ASP A 154 27.36 -3.13 21.63
CA ASP A 154 27.58 -3.74 22.96
C ASP A 154 27.46 -5.27 22.89
N ALA A 155 26.49 -5.78 22.12
CA ALA A 155 26.35 -7.20 21.84
C ALA A 155 27.56 -7.76 21.08
N TRP A 156 28.08 -7.00 20.11
CA TRP A 156 29.29 -7.39 19.35
C TRP A 156 30.54 -7.41 20.22
N ALA A 157 30.68 -6.42 21.11
CA ALA A 157 31.79 -6.39 22.07
C ALA A 157 31.75 -7.59 23.04
N ALA A 158 30.55 -8.12 23.32
CA ALA A 158 30.36 -9.35 24.08
C ALA A 158 30.60 -10.64 23.24
N GLY A 159 30.93 -10.52 21.94
CA GLY A 159 31.20 -11.63 21.04
C GLY A 159 30.01 -12.16 20.27
N PHE A 160 28.84 -11.53 20.40
CA PHE A 160 27.59 -11.99 19.75
C PHE A 160 27.27 -11.17 18.52
N ARG A 161 27.43 -11.78 17.33
CA ARG A 161 27.32 -11.12 16.03
C ARG A 161 26.43 -11.88 15.03
N GLY A 162 25.66 -12.88 15.52
CA GLY A 162 24.79 -13.71 14.70
C GLY A 162 25.47 -14.95 14.10
N GLN A 163 26.67 -15.32 14.60
CA GLN A 163 27.40 -16.48 14.09
C GLN A 163 26.60 -17.77 14.15
N GLY A 164 26.65 -18.56 13.08
CA GLY A 164 25.94 -19.85 12.95
C GLY A 164 24.46 -19.72 12.61
N ILE A 165 23.90 -18.51 12.55
CA ILE A 165 22.47 -18.27 12.25
C ILE A 165 22.28 -18.02 10.76
N ARG A 166 21.20 -18.61 10.21
CA ARG A 166 20.66 -18.32 8.88
C ARG A 166 19.37 -17.54 9.01
N ILE A 167 19.28 -16.47 8.25
CA ILE A 167 18.10 -15.60 8.20
C ILE A 167 17.42 -15.82 6.85
N GLY A 168 16.15 -16.23 6.86
CA GLY A 168 15.32 -16.23 5.66
C GLY A 168 14.96 -14.79 5.30
N HIS A 169 15.24 -14.40 4.07
CA HIS A 169 15.01 -13.06 3.54
C HIS A 169 14.13 -13.17 2.31
N LEU A 170 12.88 -12.69 2.41
CA LEU A 170 11.91 -12.70 1.32
C LEU A 170 11.67 -11.26 0.87
N ASP A 171 12.08 -10.94 -0.36
CA ASP A 171 12.10 -9.55 -0.85
C ASP A 171 12.18 -9.50 -2.39
N THR A 172 12.66 -8.37 -2.96
CA THR A 172 12.88 -8.17 -4.40
C THR A 172 14.13 -8.85 -4.96
N GLY A 173 14.87 -9.53 -4.12
CA GLY A 173 16.14 -10.19 -4.45
C GLY A 173 17.30 -9.70 -3.61
N ILE A 174 18.52 -9.90 -4.10
CA ILE A 174 19.77 -9.53 -3.43
C ILE A 174 20.92 -9.39 -4.44
N ASP A 175 21.66 -8.31 -4.39
CA ASP A 175 22.87 -8.14 -5.20
C ASP A 175 24.12 -8.72 -4.51
N ALA A 176 24.59 -9.84 -5.02
CA ALA A 176 25.78 -10.50 -4.50
C ALA A 176 27.09 -9.73 -4.76
N SER A 177 27.11 -8.76 -5.66
CA SER A 177 28.26 -7.91 -5.95
C SER A 177 28.48 -6.81 -4.89
N SER A 178 27.50 -6.54 -4.05
CA SER A 178 27.62 -5.54 -2.98
C SER A 178 28.74 -5.92 -2.00
N PRO A 179 29.71 -5.04 -1.72
CA PRO A 179 30.78 -5.28 -0.75
C PRO A 179 30.29 -5.58 0.66
N GLU A 180 29.15 -5.02 1.05
CA GLU A 180 28.48 -5.29 2.33
C GLU A 180 28.01 -6.75 2.44
N LEU A 181 27.61 -7.35 1.33
CA LEU A 181 27.01 -8.69 1.28
C LEU A 181 27.99 -9.77 0.83
N ALA A 182 29.24 -9.42 0.52
CA ALA A 182 30.25 -10.36 0.09
C ALA A 182 30.47 -11.48 1.10
N GLY A 183 30.20 -12.73 0.68
CA GLY A 183 30.26 -13.93 1.52
C GLY A 183 29.14 -14.07 2.56
N LYS A 184 28.05 -13.30 2.46
CA LYS A 184 26.90 -13.35 3.39
C LYS A 184 25.73 -14.19 2.88
N ILE A 185 25.65 -14.43 1.58
CA ILE A 185 24.56 -15.19 0.96
C ILE A 185 24.89 -16.67 1.09
N ALA A 186 24.07 -17.42 1.83
CA ALA A 186 24.18 -18.88 1.94
C ALA A 186 23.54 -19.60 0.73
N ALA A 187 22.38 -19.11 0.28
CA ALA A 187 21.70 -19.59 -0.91
C ALA A 187 20.75 -18.50 -1.44
N PHE A 188 20.37 -18.63 -2.71
CA PHE A 188 19.41 -17.75 -3.40
C PHE A 188 18.44 -18.60 -4.24
N GLN A 189 17.18 -18.18 -4.29
CA GLN A 189 16.18 -18.76 -5.17
C GLN A 189 15.17 -17.71 -5.59
N GLU A 190 14.88 -17.64 -6.86
CA GLU A 190 13.78 -16.86 -7.44
C GLU A 190 12.56 -17.76 -7.67
N PHE A 191 11.38 -17.17 -7.52
CA PHE A 191 10.09 -17.82 -7.77
C PHE A 191 9.28 -17.01 -8.77
N ASP A 192 8.54 -17.70 -9.66
CA ASP A 192 7.55 -17.07 -10.53
C ASP A 192 6.21 -16.81 -9.81
N ALA A 193 5.29 -16.12 -10.47
CA ALA A 193 3.99 -15.77 -9.90
C ALA A 193 3.12 -16.98 -9.50
N ASP A 194 3.43 -18.15 -10.03
CA ASP A 194 2.74 -19.41 -9.77
C ASP A 194 3.39 -20.20 -8.61
N GLY A 195 4.52 -19.69 -8.08
CA GLY A 195 5.27 -20.32 -6.99
C GLY A 195 6.29 -21.38 -7.43
N ASN A 196 6.59 -21.47 -8.74
CA ASN A 196 7.61 -22.38 -9.23
C ASN A 196 9.00 -21.77 -9.15
N LYS A 197 10.02 -22.61 -8.96
CA LYS A 197 11.42 -22.16 -8.92
C LYS A 197 11.87 -21.68 -10.31
N VAL A 198 12.44 -20.47 -10.36
CA VAL A 198 13.13 -19.93 -11.53
C VAL A 198 14.62 -20.17 -11.39
N SER A 199 15.27 -20.65 -12.46
CA SER A 199 16.71 -20.86 -12.48
C SER A 199 17.42 -19.55 -12.78
N SER A 200 17.89 -18.85 -11.76
CA SER A 200 18.64 -17.58 -11.85
C SER A 200 19.74 -17.51 -10.77
N GLY A 201 20.73 -16.67 -10.97
CA GLY A 201 21.70 -16.33 -9.95
C GLY A 201 21.21 -15.18 -9.04
N PRO A 202 21.92 -14.89 -7.92
CA PRO A 202 21.55 -13.77 -7.06
C PRO A 202 21.51 -12.46 -7.82
N HIS A 203 20.39 -11.79 -7.80
CA HIS A 203 20.14 -10.47 -8.36
C HIS A 203 19.00 -9.79 -7.62
N ASP A 204 18.86 -8.49 -7.79
CA ASP A 204 17.79 -7.68 -7.20
C ASP A 204 17.06 -6.95 -8.32
N THR A 205 15.76 -7.11 -8.37
CA THR A 205 14.90 -6.55 -9.42
C THR A 205 14.50 -5.10 -9.18
N GLU A 206 14.74 -4.62 -7.95
CA GLU A 206 14.51 -3.22 -7.56
C GLU A 206 15.75 -2.70 -6.82
N GLN A 207 15.79 -2.53 -5.60
CA GLN A 207 16.96 -2.18 -4.75
C GLN A 207 16.60 -2.47 -3.28
N HIS A 208 15.34 -2.80 -3.05
CA HIS A 208 14.80 -2.94 -1.72
C HIS A 208 15.38 -4.16 -1.02
N GLY A 209 15.45 -5.28 -1.71
CA GLY A 209 15.97 -6.51 -1.13
C GLY A 209 17.46 -6.43 -0.76
N THR A 210 18.30 -5.77 -1.59
CA THR A 210 19.69 -5.53 -1.26
C THR A 210 19.84 -4.62 -0.05
N HIS A 211 18.98 -3.61 0.07
CA HIS A 211 18.97 -2.70 1.20
C HIS A 211 18.58 -3.42 2.50
N THR A 212 17.52 -4.20 2.50
CA THR A 212 17.03 -4.94 3.67
C THR A 212 18.01 -6.07 4.07
N ALA A 213 18.60 -6.78 3.12
CA ALA A 213 19.65 -7.77 3.38
C ALA A 213 20.89 -7.13 4.02
N GLY A 214 21.27 -5.92 3.58
CA GLY A 214 22.33 -5.14 4.20
C GLY A 214 22.06 -4.88 5.68
N LEU A 215 20.83 -4.53 6.06
CA LEU A 215 20.46 -4.30 7.46
C LEU A 215 20.48 -5.58 8.30
N LEU A 216 20.24 -6.74 7.70
CA LEU A 216 20.37 -8.04 8.37
C LEU A 216 21.84 -8.40 8.64
N VAL A 217 22.68 -8.48 7.58
CA VAL A 217 23.99 -9.14 7.63
C VAL A 217 25.15 -8.32 7.04
N GLY A 218 24.91 -7.08 6.64
CA GLY A 218 25.95 -6.20 6.08
C GLY A 218 27.14 -6.06 7.02
N LYS A 219 28.32 -5.95 6.45
CA LYS A 219 29.59 -5.86 7.22
C LYS A 219 29.62 -4.67 8.17
N THR A 220 29.12 -3.53 7.70
CA THR A 220 29.16 -2.25 8.44
C THR A 220 27.78 -1.74 8.82
N VAL A 221 26.73 -2.11 8.08
CA VAL A 221 25.36 -1.63 8.28
C VAL A 221 24.41 -2.67 8.89
N GLY A 222 24.80 -3.95 8.91
CA GLY A 222 23.98 -5.07 9.39
C GLY A 222 24.04 -5.28 10.89
N VAL A 223 22.93 -5.68 11.49
CA VAL A 223 22.83 -5.98 12.93
C VAL A 223 23.52 -7.29 13.27
N ALA A 224 23.41 -8.30 12.41
CA ALA A 224 23.98 -9.64 12.59
C ALA A 224 25.08 -9.93 11.54
N PRO A 225 26.22 -9.21 11.58
CA PRO A 225 27.19 -9.25 10.48
C PRO A 225 27.88 -10.60 10.30
N ASP A 226 27.78 -11.53 11.25
CA ASP A 226 28.36 -12.88 11.14
C ASP A 226 27.29 -13.97 10.85
N ALA A 227 26.03 -13.58 10.66
CA ALA A 227 24.98 -14.43 10.13
C ALA A 227 25.04 -14.56 8.60
N LYS A 228 24.25 -15.45 8.04
CA LYS A 228 24.06 -15.65 6.60
C LYS A 228 22.60 -15.47 6.21
N VAL A 229 22.36 -15.07 4.98
CA VAL A 229 20.98 -15.00 4.44
C VAL A 229 20.70 -16.13 3.45
N LEU A 230 19.47 -16.65 3.53
CA LEU A 230 18.79 -17.43 2.50
C LEU A 230 17.83 -16.46 1.81
N SER A 231 18.17 -15.97 0.62
CA SER A 231 17.42 -14.93 -0.05
C SER A 231 16.47 -15.53 -1.09
N ALA A 232 15.17 -15.38 -0.86
CA ALA A 232 14.11 -15.73 -1.80
C ALA A 232 13.60 -14.47 -2.52
N LEU A 233 13.76 -14.39 -3.84
CA LEU A 233 13.15 -13.37 -4.66
C LEU A 233 11.70 -13.76 -4.90
N VAL A 234 10.78 -13.06 -4.23
CA VAL A 234 9.35 -13.32 -4.24
C VAL A 234 8.51 -12.09 -4.64
N LEU A 235 9.17 -10.94 -4.83
CA LEU A 235 8.54 -9.66 -5.16
C LEU A 235 9.26 -9.00 -6.34
N PRO A 236 9.27 -9.63 -7.54
CA PRO A 236 9.90 -8.99 -8.69
C PRO A 236 9.26 -7.61 -8.96
N ASN A 237 10.12 -6.57 -9.07
CA ASN A 237 9.66 -5.19 -9.26
C ASN A 237 8.64 -4.70 -8.22
N THR A 238 8.79 -5.11 -6.96
CA THR A 238 7.99 -4.74 -5.79
C THR A 238 6.66 -5.48 -5.59
N GLU A 239 6.21 -6.28 -6.55
CA GLU A 239 4.99 -7.09 -6.44
C GLU A 239 5.26 -8.58 -6.59
N GLY A 240 4.48 -9.39 -5.91
CA GLY A 240 4.44 -10.84 -6.06
C GLY A 240 3.03 -11.38 -5.86
N THR A 241 2.90 -12.68 -5.76
CA THR A 241 1.64 -13.35 -5.48
C THR A 241 1.70 -14.12 -4.17
N PHE A 242 0.54 -14.55 -3.64
CA PHE A 242 0.47 -15.40 -2.47
C PHE A 242 1.28 -16.70 -2.69
N ALA A 243 1.09 -17.40 -3.83
CA ALA A 243 1.84 -18.63 -4.16
C ALA A 243 3.34 -18.39 -4.14
N GLN A 244 3.80 -17.30 -4.74
CA GLN A 244 5.21 -16.91 -4.81
C GLN A 244 5.82 -16.67 -3.44
N VAL A 245 5.10 -15.95 -2.56
CA VAL A 245 5.55 -15.71 -1.18
C VAL A 245 5.59 -17.00 -0.37
N ILE A 246 4.56 -17.86 -0.46
CA ILE A 246 4.54 -19.13 0.26
C ILE A 246 5.64 -20.08 -0.23
N ALA A 247 5.88 -20.14 -1.53
CA ALA A 247 6.99 -20.92 -2.11
C ALA A 247 8.34 -20.43 -1.57
N GLY A 248 8.55 -19.10 -1.49
CA GLY A 248 9.73 -18.52 -0.84
C GLY A 248 9.83 -18.85 0.65
N MET A 249 8.71 -18.74 1.40
CA MET A 249 8.68 -19.11 2.81
C MET A 249 9.11 -20.57 3.03
N GLN A 250 8.52 -21.50 2.30
CA GLN A 250 8.87 -22.92 2.45
C GLN A 250 10.30 -23.22 2.04
N TRP A 251 10.84 -22.53 1.00
CA TRP A 251 12.21 -22.75 0.56
C TRP A 251 13.23 -22.24 1.58
N VAL A 252 13.05 -21.06 2.18
CA VAL A 252 13.99 -20.59 3.22
C VAL A 252 13.97 -21.46 4.47
N LEU A 253 12.91 -22.25 4.69
CA LEU A 253 12.82 -23.20 5.79
C LEU A 253 13.56 -24.52 5.50
N ASP A 254 13.63 -24.93 4.21
CA ASP A 254 14.22 -26.19 3.80
C ASP A 254 14.73 -26.07 2.34
N PRO A 255 15.89 -25.41 2.13
CA PRO A 255 16.42 -25.06 0.81
C PRO A 255 16.73 -26.27 -0.09
N ASP A 256 17.26 -27.34 0.47
CA ASP A 256 17.63 -28.55 -0.25
C ASP A 256 16.47 -29.57 -0.37
N ASN A 257 15.29 -29.22 0.17
CA ASN A 257 14.10 -30.08 0.22
C ASN A 257 14.31 -31.39 1.00
N ASN A 258 15.21 -31.39 1.98
CA ASN A 258 15.52 -32.51 2.84
C ASN A 258 15.41 -32.10 4.31
N ALA A 259 14.30 -32.42 4.94
CA ALA A 259 14.02 -32.04 6.33
C ALA A 259 14.97 -32.70 7.37
N ASP A 260 15.88 -33.59 6.96
CA ASP A 260 16.91 -34.21 7.82
C ASP A 260 18.16 -33.32 7.90
N THR A 261 18.35 -32.37 6.99
CA THR A 261 19.44 -31.39 7.02
C THR A 261 19.07 -30.21 7.93
N ASN A 262 20.08 -29.52 8.44
CA ASN A 262 19.84 -28.29 9.20
C ASN A 262 20.35 -27.09 8.40
N ASP A 263 19.84 -26.92 7.17
CA ASP A 263 20.27 -25.90 6.22
C ASP A 263 19.33 -24.70 6.12
N GLY A 264 18.12 -24.77 6.68
CA GLY A 264 17.11 -23.71 6.64
C GLY A 264 17.28 -22.60 7.68
N ALA A 265 16.44 -21.59 7.58
CA ALA A 265 16.43 -20.41 8.41
C ALA A 265 16.10 -20.69 9.88
N ASN A 266 16.62 -19.85 10.78
CA ASN A 266 16.30 -19.80 12.20
C ASN A 266 15.32 -18.66 12.53
N VAL A 267 15.37 -17.61 11.73
CA VAL A 267 14.47 -16.44 11.77
C VAL A 267 14.15 -16.04 10.33
N VAL A 268 12.94 -15.60 10.08
CA VAL A 268 12.51 -15.09 8.76
C VAL A 268 12.14 -13.63 8.87
N SER A 269 12.75 -12.82 7.99
CA SER A 269 12.45 -11.39 7.80
C SER A 269 11.65 -11.20 6.53
N MET A 270 10.47 -10.56 6.64
CA MET A 270 9.65 -10.18 5.49
C MET A 270 9.29 -8.69 5.58
N SER A 271 9.76 -7.94 4.58
CA SER A 271 9.47 -6.51 4.43
C SER A 271 8.37 -6.29 3.37
N LEU A 272 7.31 -7.07 3.45
CA LEU A 272 6.19 -7.12 2.53
C LEU A 272 4.86 -7.22 3.29
N GLY A 273 3.74 -6.97 2.60
CA GLY A 273 2.43 -7.15 3.21
C GLY A 273 1.28 -6.55 2.41
N ILE A 274 0.08 -6.73 2.95
CA ILE A 274 -1.18 -6.24 2.41
C ILE A 274 -1.94 -5.57 3.54
N PRO A 275 -2.53 -4.36 3.35
CA PRO A 275 -3.34 -3.71 4.37
C PRO A 275 -4.51 -4.58 4.83
N GLY A 276 -4.77 -4.63 6.13
CA GLY A 276 -5.88 -5.41 6.70
C GLY A 276 -5.47 -6.79 7.18
N THR A 277 -6.48 -7.67 7.38
CA THR A 277 -6.31 -9.02 7.93
C THR A 277 -6.55 -10.08 6.88
N TYR A 278 -5.52 -10.86 6.55
CA TYR A 278 -5.57 -11.95 5.57
C TYR A 278 -5.39 -13.29 6.29
N GLN A 279 -6.51 -14.03 6.41
CA GLN A 279 -6.55 -15.34 7.07
C GLN A 279 -5.62 -16.36 6.41
N GLU A 280 -5.39 -16.16 5.13
CA GLU A 280 -4.61 -17.04 4.26
C GLU A 280 -3.15 -17.17 4.74
N PHE A 281 -2.58 -16.11 5.33
CA PHE A 281 -1.22 -16.15 5.88
C PHE A 281 -1.11 -16.82 7.26
N VAL A 282 -2.22 -17.09 7.94
CA VAL A 282 -2.17 -17.60 9.32
C VAL A 282 -1.55 -18.99 9.39
N LEU A 283 -2.04 -19.92 8.56
CA LEU A 283 -1.57 -21.31 8.59
C LEU A 283 -0.07 -21.44 8.26
N PRO A 284 0.48 -20.85 7.18
CA PRO A 284 1.91 -20.91 6.91
C PRO A 284 2.77 -20.28 8.01
N VAL A 285 2.34 -19.19 8.64
CA VAL A 285 3.05 -18.57 9.76
C VAL A 285 3.03 -19.49 11.00
N GLN A 286 1.90 -20.13 11.32
CA GLN A 286 1.79 -21.08 12.42
C GLN A 286 2.67 -22.32 12.18
N ASN A 287 2.71 -22.84 10.96
CA ASN A 287 3.57 -23.96 10.62
C ASN A 287 5.06 -23.61 10.67
N MET A 288 5.44 -22.36 10.32
CA MET A 288 6.79 -21.83 10.51
C MET A 288 7.17 -21.81 12.01
N ILE A 289 6.27 -21.31 12.86
CA ILE A 289 6.45 -21.26 14.32
C ILE A 289 6.56 -22.69 14.90
N LYS A 290 5.69 -23.61 14.50
CA LYS A 290 5.76 -25.02 14.88
C LYS A 290 7.11 -25.66 14.53
N ALA A 291 7.70 -25.26 13.42
CA ALA A 291 9.04 -25.67 13.01
C ALA A 291 10.19 -25.06 13.84
N GLY A 292 9.89 -24.12 14.73
CA GLY A 292 10.88 -23.45 15.60
C GLY A 292 11.56 -22.23 14.92
N VAL A 293 10.98 -21.67 13.87
CA VAL A 293 11.53 -20.51 13.16
C VAL A 293 10.79 -19.23 13.57
N VAL A 294 11.52 -18.17 13.91
CA VAL A 294 10.96 -16.92 14.42
C VAL A 294 10.48 -16.05 13.27
N PRO A 295 9.16 -15.70 13.17
CA PRO A 295 8.63 -14.80 12.16
C PRO A 295 8.76 -13.33 12.60
N VAL A 296 9.47 -12.51 11.83
CA VAL A 296 9.67 -11.06 12.09
C VAL A 296 9.30 -10.28 10.84
N PHE A 297 8.21 -9.53 10.90
CA PHE A 297 7.58 -8.95 9.73
C PHE A 297 7.29 -7.46 9.90
N ALA A 298 7.37 -6.71 8.82
CA ALA A 298 6.95 -5.32 8.79
C ALA A 298 5.46 -5.18 9.08
N ILE A 299 5.07 -4.19 9.88
CA ILE A 299 3.67 -3.97 10.25
C ILE A 299 2.89 -3.19 9.17
N GLY A 300 3.59 -2.55 8.23
CA GLY A 300 3.03 -1.71 7.18
C GLY A 300 3.34 -0.21 7.34
N ASN A 301 3.17 0.54 6.25
CA ASN A 301 3.46 1.98 6.16
C ASN A 301 2.17 2.81 5.92
N PHE A 302 1.06 2.41 6.52
CA PHE A 302 -0.27 2.99 6.32
C PHE A 302 -0.72 3.89 7.49
N GLY A 303 0.24 4.26 8.40
CA GLY A 303 -0.01 5.20 9.49
C GLY A 303 -0.29 6.64 8.98
N PRO A 304 -0.61 7.57 9.89
CA PRO A 304 -0.56 7.49 11.36
C PRO A 304 -1.85 7.01 12.04
N ASN A 305 -2.89 6.72 11.28
CA ASN A 305 -4.20 6.40 11.83
C ASN A 305 -4.23 5.06 12.58
N ALA A 306 -5.23 4.88 13.44
CA ALA A 306 -5.46 3.60 14.10
C ALA A 306 -6.01 2.56 13.10
N ALA A 307 -5.81 1.27 13.40
CA ALA A 307 -6.29 0.13 12.62
C ALA A 307 -5.74 0.08 11.18
N THR A 308 -4.48 0.49 10.99
CA THR A 308 -3.81 0.54 9.68
C THR A 308 -2.79 -0.58 9.45
N THR A 309 -2.80 -1.62 10.31
CA THR A 309 -1.83 -2.73 10.22
C THR A 309 -2.06 -3.62 9.00
N GLY A 310 -0.98 -4.22 8.48
CA GLY A 310 -1.02 -5.15 7.35
C GLY A 310 -0.60 -6.58 7.71
N SER A 311 -1.17 -7.57 6.99
CA SER A 311 -0.77 -8.97 7.06
C SER A 311 0.45 -9.23 6.17
N PRO A 312 1.40 -10.11 6.59
CA PRO A 312 1.34 -10.99 7.76
C PRO A 312 1.86 -10.37 9.07
N GLY A 313 2.36 -9.12 9.09
CA GLY A 313 2.92 -8.47 10.28
C GLY A 313 1.94 -8.33 11.46
N ASN A 314 0.65 -8.24 11.16
CA ASN A 314 -0.40 -8.10 12.17
C ASN A 314 -0.93 -9.43 12.72
N ILE A 315 -0.47 -10.59 12.22
CA ILE A 315 -0.82 -11.90 12.78
C ILE A 315 -0.40 -11.95 14.25
N PRO A 316 -1.29 -12.34 15.18
CA PRO A 316 -1.00 -12.32 16.62
C PRO A 316 0.26 -13.10 17.01
N ASP A 317 0.54 -14.21 16.34
CA ASP A 317 1.70 -15.07 16.63
C ASP A 317 3.02 -14.57 16.01
N ALA A 318 2.99 -13.70 15.00
CA ALA A 318 4.18 -13.09 14.41
C ALA A 318 4.71 -11.92 15.26
N ILE A 319 5.99 -11.55 15.07
CA ILE A 319 6.56 -10.31 15.60
C ILE A 319 6.36 -9.21 14.57
N GLY A 320 5.35 -8.37 14.77
CA GLY A 320 5.06 -7.21 13.93
C GLY A 320 5.89 -5.99 14.34
N VAL A 321 6.69 -5.47 13.44
CA VAL A 321 7.69 -4.41 13.71
C VAL A 321 7.26 -3.08 13.14
N GLY A 322 7.14 -2.06 13.98
CA GLY A 322 6.92 -0.67 13.62
C GLY A 322 8.23 0.12 13.53
N ALA A 323 8.15 1.33 12.97
CA ALA A 323 9.31 2.18 12.69
C ALA A 323 9.42 3.38 13.62
N VAL A 324 10.64 3.69 14.09
CA VAL A 324 10.97 4.94 14.80
C VAL A 324 12.07 5.71 14.08
N ASP A 325 12.09 7.03 14.33
CA ASP A 325 13.17 7.93 13.93
C ASP A 325 14.38 7.85 14.88
N GLN A 326 15.44 8.61 14.56
CA GLN A 326 16.65 8.68 15.38
C GLN A 326 16.39 9.19 16.81
N SER A 327 15.40 10.04 17.00
CA SER A 327 14.98 10.52 18.32
C SER A 327 14.20 9.46 19.12
N GLY A 328 13.70 8.43 18.48
CA GLY A 328 12.87 7.38 19.06
C GLY A 328 11.38 7.63 18.96
N ASN A 329 10.95 8.65 18.20
CA ASN A 329 9.54 8.92 17.93
C ASN A 329 9.01 7.92 16.91
N VAL A 330 7.76 7.50 17.09
CA VAL A 330 7.07 6.64 16.11
C VAL A 330 6.90 7.39 14.79
N ALA A 331 7.40 6.83 13.71
CA ALA A 331 7.27 7.41 12.38
C ALA A 331 5.79 7.58 12.00
N SER A 332 5.47 8.69 11.33
CA SER A 332 4.07 9.00 10.95
C SER A 332 3.49 7.92 10.02
N PHE A 333 4.26 7.38 9.13
CA PHE A 333 3.84 6.30 8.22
C PHE A 333 3.69 4.95 8.91
N SER A 334 4.33 4.70 10.08
CA SER A 334 4.27 3.38 10.74
C SER A 334 2.84 3.01 11.09
N SER A 335 2.40 1.86 10.60
CA SER A 335 1.05 1.33 10.84
C SER A 335 0.81 1.06 12.32
N ARG A 336 -0.44 1.26 12.75
CA ARG A 336 -0.87 1.21 14.16
C ARG A 336 -2.09 0.32 14.32
N GLY A 337 -2.15 -0.36 15.48
CA GLY A 337 -3.35 -1.08 15.90
C GLY A 337 -4.50 -0.16 16.31
N PRO A 338 -5.56 -0.72 16.87
CA PRO A 338 -5.77 -2.15 17.10
C PRO A 338 -5.99 -2.94 15.80
N VAL A 339 -5.84 -4.26 15.86
CA VAL A 339 -6.22 -5.15 14.76
C VAL A 339 -7.32 -6.09 15.21
N ALA A 340 -8.43 -6.12 14.47
CA ALA A 340 -9.53 -7.03 14.72
C ALA A 340 -9.40 -8.25 13.81
N TRP A 341 -9.37 -9.44 14.42
CA TRP A 341 -9.35 -10.72 13.72
C TRP A 341 -10.66 -11.47 13.93
N THR A 342 -11.12 -12.17 12.89
CA THR A 342 -12.21 -13.14 12.90
C THR A 342 -11.73 -14.40 12.20
N GLY A 343 -12.21 -15.57 12.57
CA GLY A 343 -11.80 -16.85 11.97
C GLY A 343 -10.72 -17.56 12.78
N ALA A 344 -9.49 -17.68 12.29
CA ALA A 344 -8.39 -18.35 12.99
C ALA A 344 -8.08 -17.74 14.36
N TYR A 345 -8.27 -16.44 14.49
CA TYR A 345 -8.29 -15.70 15.75
C TYR A 345 -9.63 -14.97 15.88
N ASN A 346 -10.13 -14.81 17.12
CA ASN A 346 -11.32 -14.04 17.38
C ASN A 346 -11.04 -13.01 18.47
N GLY A 347 -11.13 -11.73 18.12
CA GLY A 347 -10.90 -10.64 19.06
C GLY A 347 -10.06 -9.51 18.51
N THR A 348 -9.81 -8.53 19.37
CA THR A 348 -9.00 -7.37 19.06
C THR A 348 -7.63 -7.48 19.72
N PHE A 349 -6.58 -7.30 18.94
CA PHE A 349 -5.19 -7.45 19.37
C PHE A 349 -4.45 -6.13 19.25
N VAL A 350 -3.49 -5.93 20.14
CA VAL A 350 -2.58 -4.78 20.10
C VAL A 350 -1.42 -5.09 19.16
N LYS A 351 -1.21 -4.22 18.19
CA LYS A 351 -0.09 -4.24 17.23
C LYS A 351 0.38 -2.79 16.94
N PRO A 352 1.64 -2.57 16.58
CA PRO A 352 2.75 -3.52 16.43
C PRO A 352 3.12 -4.22 17.75
N ASP A 353 4.05 -5.19 17.68
CA ASP A 353 4.60 -5.79 18.91
C ASP A 353 5.75 -4.95 19.46
N ILE A 354 6.67 -4.53 18.60
CA ILE A 354 7.88 -3.76 18.92
C ILE A 354 8.16 -2.70 17.87
N MET A 355 9.09 -1.81 18.19
CA MET A 355 9.63 -0.81 17.30
C MET A 355 11.11 -1.04 17.06
N ALA A 356 11.56 -0.69 15.84
CA ALA A 356 12.98 -0.61 15.51
C ALA A 356 13.24 0.65 14.65
N PRO A 357 14.51 1.09 14.51
CA PRO A 357 14.87 2.18 13.60
C PRO A 357 14.32 1.95 12.18
N GLY A 358 13.64 2.95 11.61
CA GLY A 358 13.01 2.81 10.29
C GLY A 358 12.89 4.12 9.51
N VAL A 359 13.52 5.21 9.97
CA VAL A 359 13.51 6.50 9.27
C VAL A 359 14.93 6.87 8.88
N ASP A 360 15.15 7.20 7.62
CA ASP A 360 16.47 7.60 7.08
C ASP A 360 17.57 6.57 7.38
N ILE A 361 17.28 5.31 7.09
CA ILE A 361 18.17 4.19 7.34
C ILE A 361 19.09 3.97 6.13
N THR A 362 20.39 4.19 6.33
CA THR A 362 21.40 3.92 5.29
C THR A 362 21.78 2.44 5.27
N SER A 363 21.77 1.85 4.09
CA SER A 363 22.23 0.47 3.84
C SER A 363 22.77 0.30 2.41
N SER A 364 23.17 -0.93 2.09
CA SER A 364 23.72 -1.30 0.79
C SER A 364 22.70 -1.17 -0.34
N TYR A 365 23.20 -0.78 -1.50
CA TYR A 365 22.46 -0.78 -2.77
C TYR A 365 23.14 -1.67 -3.80
N PRO A 366 22.41 -2.11 -4.84
CA PRO A 366 23.01 -2.79 -5.98
C PRO A 366 24.16 -1.98 -6.60
N GLY A 367 25.16 -2.69 -7.12
CA GLY A 367 26.35 -2.06 -7.71
C GLY A 367 27.35 -1.53 -6.68
N GLY A 368 27.20 -1.88 -5.39
CA GLY A 368 28.16 -1.51 -4.34
C GLY A 368 27.95 -0.13 -3.73
N GLY A 369 26.86 0.56 -4.08
CA GLY A 369 26.48 1.84 -3.51
C GLY A 369 25.79 1.73 -2.16
N TYR A 370 25.43 2.90 -1.62
CA TYR A 370 24.61 3.04 -0.42
C TYR A 370 23.39 3.93 -0.72
N GLY A 371 22.28 3.63 -0.05
CA GLY A 371 21.09 4.45 -0.10
C GLY A 371 20.41 4.57 1.25
N SER A 372 19.67 5.64 1.45
CA SER A 372 18.84 5.84 2.63
C SER A 372 17.38 5.59 2.27
N ARG A 373 16.68 4.80 3.09
CA ARG A 373 15.25 4.50 2.95
C ARG A 373 14.53 4.67 4.28
N SER A 374 13.25 5.00 4.21
CA SER A 374 12.35 5.05 5.37
C SER A 374 11.19 4.08 5.18
N GLY A 375 10.86 3.29 6.21
CA GLY A 375 9.77 2.32 6.17
C GLY A 375 9.84 1.33 7.34
N THR A 376 8.75 0.68 7.65
CA THR A 376 8.74 -0.53 8.51
C THR A 376 9.51 -1.68 7.85
N SER A 377 9.69 -1.60 6.53
CA SER A 377 10.58 -2.47 5.75
C SER A 377 12.05 -2.38 6.15
N GLN A 378 12.50 -1.26 6.73
CA GLN A 378 13.83 -1.08 7.29
C GLN A 378 13.88 -1.52 8.76
N ALA A 379 12.79 -1.33 9.49
CA ALA A 379 12.68 -1.70 10.89
C ALA A 379 12.64 -3.22 11.10
N ALA A 380 11.91 -3.95 10.25
CA ALA A 380 11.78 -5.41 10.35
C ALA A 380 13.12 -6.15 10.24
N PRO A 381 14.00 -5.91 9.25
CA PRO A 381 15.30 -6.57 9.19
C PRO A 381 16.23 -6.20 10.35
N ILE A 382 16.15 -4.97 10.89
CA ILE A 382 16.91 -4.59 12.10
C ILE A 382 16.46 -5.44 13.29
N ALA A 383 15.15 -5.63 13.48
CA ALA A 383 14.62 -6.50 14.53
C ALA A 383 14.95 -7.98 14.30
N ALA A 384 14.88 -8.47 13.06
CA ALA A 384 15.24 -9.84 12.70
C ALA A 384 16.73 -10.10 12.91
N GLY A 385 17.59 -9.13 12.59
CA GLY A 385 19.03 -9.18 12.92
C GLY A 385 19.29 -9.25 14.42
N ALA A 386 18.53 -8.49 15.23
CA ALA A 386 18.61 -8.57 16.69
C ALA A 386 18.21 -9.98 17.19
N VAL A 387 17.14 -10.56 16.66
CA VAL A 387 16.73 -11.96 16.96
C VAL A 387 17.83 -12.94 16.56
N ALA A 388 18.49 -12.75 15.40
CA ALA A 388 19.60 -13.61 14.98
C ALA A 388 20.78 -13.53 15.96
N VAL A 389 21.13 -12.33 16.45
CA VAL A 389 22.16 -12.17 17.51
C VAL A 389 21.75 -12.88 18.80
N MET A 390 20.47 -12.76 19.23
CA MET A 390 19.96 -13.45 20.41
C MET A 390 20.06 -14.97 20.29
N LEU A 391 19.67 -15.52 19.14
CA LEU A 391 19.75 -16.97 18.87
C LEU A 391 21.20 -17.47 18.81
N SER A 392 22.14 -16.65 18.29
CA SER A 392 23.57 -17.00 18.30
C SER A 392 24.16 -16.98 19.69
N ALA A 393 23.70 -16.08 20.55
CA ALA A 393 24.15 -15.96 21.93
C ALA A 393 23.60 -17.08 22.84
N LYS A 394 22.39 -17.55 22.57
CA LYS A 394 21.76 -18.66 23.31
C LYS A 394 21.07 -19.63 22.35
N PRO A 395 21.84 -20.54 21.72
CA PRO A 395 21.28 -21.56 20.84
C PRO A 395 20.23 -22.42 21.54
N GLY A 396 19.19 -22.84 20.81
CA GLY A 396 18.11 -23.66 21.36
C GLY A 396 17.05 -22.88 22.16
N SER A 397 17.11 -21.54 22.21
CA SER A 397 16.05 -20.74 22.82
C SER A 397 14.73 -20.96 22.08
N SER A 398 13.64 -21.18 22.84
CA SER A 398 12.30 -21.24 22.25
C SER A 398 11.87 -19.88 21.70
N ILE A 399 10.94 -19.87 20.77
CA ILE A 399 10.36 -18.63 20.20
C ILE A 399 9.77 -17.77 21.33
N ASP A 400 9.09 -18.37 22.29
CA ASP A 400 8.52 -17.64 23.43
C ASP A 400 9.60 -17.03 24.31
N ALA A 401 10.72 -17.72 24.54
CA ALA A 401 11.84 -17.17 25.29
C ALA A 401 12.44 -15.95 24.57
N VAL A 402 12.60 -16.02 23.24
CA VAL A 402 13.08 -14.91 22.41
C VAL A 402 12.09 -13.73 22.45
N LYS A 403 10.79 -14.00 22.24
CA LYS A 403 9.73 -12.96 22.29
C LYS A 403 9.67 -12.30 23.67
N ASN A 404 9.66 -13.09 24.76
CA ASN A 404 9.60 -12.57 26.12
C ASN A 404 10.85 -11.73 26.49
N ALA A 405 12.03 -12.13 26.02
CA ALA A 405 13.24 -11.37 26.23
C ALA A 405 13.23 -10.05 25.44
N LEU A 406 12.87 -10.11 24.15
CA LEU A 406 12.81 -8.96 23.27
C LEU A 406 11.77 -7.93 23.75
N PHE A 407 10.54 -8.38 24.01
CA PHE A 407 9.45 -7.51 24.45
C PHE A 407 9.67 -6.95 25.84
N GLY A 408 10.15 -7.81 26.76
CA GLY A 408 10.40 -7.42 28.16
C GLY A 408 11.59 -6.49 28.34
N SER A 409 12.46 -6.32 27.33
CA SER A 409 13.60 -5.37 27.35
C SER A 409 13.35 -4.10 26.54
N ALA A 410 12.25 -4.04 25.81
CA ALA A 410 11.93 -2.89 25.00
C ALA A 410 11.59 -1.64 25.85
N SER A 411 11.66 -0.48 25.28
CA SER A 411 11.59 0.81 25.99
C SER A 411 10.26 1.09 26.71
N ASN A 412 9.21 0.31 26.40
CA ASN A 412 7.87 0.40 27.04
C ASN A 412 7.40 -1.01 27.46
N ALA A 413 8.25 -1.82 28.02
CA ALA A 413 8.00 -3.22 28.36
C ALA A 413 6.82 -3.45 29.31
N SER A 414 6.44 -2.45 30.12
CA SER A 414 5.32 -2.53 31.07
C SER A 414 3.95 -2.23 30.46
N GLY A 415 3.89 -1.67 29.24
CA GLY A 415 2.63 -1.17 28.67
C GLY A 415 2.56 -1.29 27.16
N LYS A 416 2.23 -2.50 26.64
CA LYS A 416 1.98 -2.65 25.19
C LYS A 416 0.82 -1.79 24.74
N ASN A 417 1.00 -0.99 23.67
CA ASN A 417 -0.02 -0.11 23.11
C ASN A 417 -0.07 -0.14 21.57
N ASN A 418 -1.15 0.38 21.00
CA ASN A 418 -1.40 0.32 19.55
C ASN A 418 -0.48 1.22 18.70
N ASN A 419 0.24 2.17 19.30
CA ASN A 419 1.14 3.06 18.56
C ASN A 419 2.56 2.49 18.43
N SER A 420 3.07 1.89 19.51
CA SER A 420 4.47 1.50 19.61
C SER A 420 4.69 0.08 20.14
N GLY A 421 3.65 -0.71 20.32
CA GLY A 421 3.80 -2.02 20.94
C GLY A 421 4.45 -1.93 22.32
N TYR A 422 5.44 -2.79 22.56
CA TYR A 422 6.32 -2.72 23.73
C TYR A 422 7.44 -1.66 23.61
N GLY A 423 7.45 -0.87 22.53
CA GLY A 423 8.45 0.17 22.30
C GLY A 423 9.69 -0.30 21.55
N LEU A 424 10.72 0.55 21.55
CA LEU A 424 11.98 0.33 20.85
C LEU A 424 12.78 -0.81 21.46
N ILE A 425 13.26 -1.73 20.63
CA ILE A 425 14.08 -2.87 21.06
C ILE A 425 15.41 -2.42 21.70
N SER A 426 15.87 -3.21 22.68
CA SER A 426 17.19 -3.11 23.30
C SER A 426 17.89 -4.46 23.22
N LEU A 427 18.89 -4.58 22.35
CA LEU A 427 19.59 -5.86 22.16
C LEU A 427 20.37 -6.30 23.42
N PRO A 428 21.13 -5.42 24.10
CA PRO A 428 21.77 -5.79 25.39
C PRO A 428 20.76 -6.19 26.46
N GLY A 429 19.64 -5.48 26.55
CA GLY A 429 18.55 -5.81 27.46
C GLY A 429 17.91 -7.17 27.17
N ALA A 430 17.70 -7.50 25.88
CA ALA A 430 17.16 -8.80 25.46
C ALA A 430 18.13 -9.95 25.76
N LEU A 431 19.42 -9.76 25.50
CA LEU A 431 20.46 -10.73 25.83
C LEU A 431 20.53 -10.99 27.35
N SER A 432 20.51 -9.93 28.15
CA SER A 432 20.46 -10.05 29.63
C SER A 432 19.25 -10.85 30.10
N ARG A 433 18.06 -10.61 29.51
CA ARG A 433 16.85 -11.37 29.83
C ARG A 433 16.91 -12.84 29.43
N LEU A 434 17.68 -13.16 28.40
CA LEU A 434 17.98 -14.53 28.04
C LEU A 434 19.00 -15.18 28.99
N GLY A 435 19.54 -14.43 29.95
CA GLY A 435 20.58 -14.89 30.87
C GLY A 435 21.98 -14.91 30.26
N VAL A 436 22.18 -14.12 29.21
CA VAL A 436 23.48 -13.92 28.54
C VAL A 436 24.09 -12.63 29.11
N GLY A 437 25.27 -12.73 29.71
CA GLY A 437 25.98 -11.56 30.23
C GLY A 437 26.50 -10.68 29.10
N VAL A 438 25.98 -9.46 28.98
CA VAL A 438 26.60 -8.42 28.19
C VAL A 438 27.24 -7.45 29.18
N PRO A 439 28.53 -7.15 29.10
CA PRO A 439 29.15 -6.14 29.96
C PRO A 439 28.34 -4.85 29.88
N ALA A 440 28.09 -4.21 31.01
CA ALA A 440 27.50 -2.87 30.97
C ALA A 440 28.38 -2.00 30.06
N PRO A 441 27.73 -1.15 29.17
CA PRO A 441 28.52 -0.25 28.35
C PRO A 441 29.51 0.48 29.24
N THR A 442 30.79 0.35 28.92
CA THR A 442 31.84 1.12 29.61
C THR A 442 31.42 2.58 29.40
N PRO A 443 31.21 3.37 30.46
CA PRO A 443 30.92 4.77 30.29
C PRO A 443 31.98 5.33 29.34
N ALA A 444 31.55 5.99 28.27
CA ALA A 444 32.47 6.65 27.37
C ALA A 444 33.49 7.39 28.26
N PRO A 445 34.81 7.23 28.06
CA PRO A 445 35.78 7.93 28.87
C PRO A 445 35.33 9.38 28.93
N ALA A 446 35.15 9.91 30.12
CA ALA A 446 34.83 11.33 30.27
C ALA A 446 35.82 12.06 29.37
N PRO A 447 35.37 12.99 28.51
CA PRO A 447 36.27 13.68 27.60
C PRO A 447 37.46 14.15 28.47
N THR A 448 38.63 13.60 28.15
CA THR A 448 39.85 14.01 28.85
C THR A 448 39.84 15.51 28.77
N PRO A 449 39.95 16.25 29.90
CA PRO A 449 40.00 17.70 29.82
C PRO A 449 41.09 18.04 28.80
N ALA A 450 40.70 18.78 27.80
CA ALA A 450 41.68 19.22 26.79
C ALA A 450 42.86 19.82 27.57
N PRO A 451 44.11 19.44 27.27
CA PRO A 451 45.25 20.06 27.90
C PRO A 451 45.08 21.57 27.84
N ALA A 452 45.26 22.25 28.95
CA ALA A 452 45.17 23.72 28.98
C ALA A 452 46.01 24.24 27.82
N PRO A 453 45.45 25.12 26.98
CA PRO A 453 46.19 25.62 25.81
C PRO A 453 47.45 26.24 26.29
N THR A 454 48.60 25.70 25.84
CA THR A 454 49.89 26.35 25.98
C THR A 454 49.72 27.74 25.36
N PRO A 455 50.21 28.81 25.99
CA PRO A 455 50.12 30.15 25.41
C PRO A 455 50.80 30.15 24.04
N VAL A 456 49.97 30.20 22.98
CA VAL A 456 50.43 30.37 21.62
C VAL A 456 50.94 31.82 21.53
N PRO A 457 52.18 32.06 20.99
CA PRO A 457 52.59 33.43 20.68
C PRO A 457 51.53 34.09 19.81
N ALA A 458 51.22 35.37 20.10
CA ALA A 458 50.21 36.10 19.38
C ALA A 458 50.42 35.95 17.87
N PRO A 459 49.46 35.50 17.10
CA PRO A 459 49.59 35.39 15.65
C PRO A 459 49.70 36.80 15.07
N THR A 460 50.65 37.01 14.23
CA THR A 460 50.74 38.16 13.31
C THR A 460 49.38 38.28 12.62
N PRO A 461 48.73 39.47 12.53
CA PRO A 461 47.45 39.61 11.88
C PRO A 461 47.48 39.05 10.47
N ALA A 462 46.72 37.97 10.21
CA ALA A 462 46.47 37.51 8.87
C ALA A 462 45.72 38.59 8.11
N PRO A 463 45.99 38.81 6.83
CA PRO A 463 45.17 39.71 6.02
C PRO A 463 43.73 39.33 6.12
N ALA A 464 42.82 40.31 6.29
CA ALA A 464 41.38 40.12 6.40
C ALA A 464 40.91 39.23 5.22
N PRO A 465 40.11 38.21 5.49
CA PRO A 465 39.57 37.40 4.41
C PRO A 465 38.77 38.29 3.46
N THR A 466 39.05 38.21 2.19
CA THR A 466 38.30 38.91 1.13
C THR A 466 36.85 38.49 1.31
N PRO A 467 35.87 39.39 1.41
CA PRO A 467 34.46 39.06 1.54
C PRO A 467 34.06 38.10 0.39
N ALA A 468 33.39 37.01 0.74
CA ALA A 468 32.83 36.13 -0.27
C ALA A 468 31.86 36.97 -1.15
N PRO A 469 31.90 36.78 -2.48
CA PRO A 469 31.02 37.55 -3.36
C PRO A 469 29.55 37.41 -2.92
N ALA A 470 28.86 38.52 -2.83
CA ALA A 470 27.45 38.53 -2.47
C ALA A 470 26.65 37.67 -3.45
N PRO A 471 25.65 36.88 -2.99
CA PRO A 471 24.84 36.09 -3.88
C PRO A 471 24.16 36.97 -4.92
N THR A 472 24.33 36.61 -6.20
CA THR A 472 23.72 37.33 -7.34
C THR A 472 22.33 36.77 -7.60
N GLY A 473 21.31 37.64 -7.60
CA GLY A 473 19.92 37.30 -7.91
C GLY A 473 19.62 37.32 -9.41
N PRO A 474 18.39 36.96 -9.79
CA PRO A 474 17.94 37.04 -11.17
C PRO A 474 17.88 38.52 -11.62
N ALA A 475 18.00 38.76 -12.92
CA ALA A 475 17.99 40.12 -13.47
C ALA A 475 16.74 40.92 -13.06
N GLY A 476 16.92 42.13 -12.57
CA GLY A 476 15.83 43.01 -12.11
C GLY A 476 15.35 42.73 -10.69
N PHE A 477 15.98 41.85 -9.92
CA PHE A 477 15.69 41.63 -8.51
C PHE A 477 16.83 42.14 -7.63
N THR A 478 16.50 42.61 -6.45
CA THR A 478 17.46 43.04 -5.43
C THR A 478 17.49 42.05 -4.26
N LEU A 479 18.67 41.78 -3.71
CA LEU A 479 18.85 40.93 -2.54
C LEU A 479 18.04 41.51 -1.36
N CYS A 480 17.23 40.69 -0.72
CA CYS A 480 16.42 41.05 0.44
C CYS A 480 16.95 40.40 1.73
N SER A 481 17.19 39.11 1.73
CA SER A 481 17.77 38.40 2.85
C SER A 481 18.43 37.08 2.42
N LEU A 482 19.30 36.55 3.28
CA LEU A 482 19.84 35.21 3.11
C LEU A 482 18.85 34.15 3.60
N GLU A 483 19.05 32.89 3.21
CA GLU A 483 18.25 31.76 3.64
C GLU A 483 18.16 31.67 5.17
N ASN A 484 17.02 31.30 5.69
CA ASN A 484 16.63 31.22 7.11
C ASN A 484 16.59 32.60 7.82
N SER A 485 16.48 33.68 7.07
CA SER A 485 16.29 35.05 7.60
C SER A 485 15.02 35.67 7.05
N LYS A 486 14.47 36.63 7.72
CA LYS A 486 13.27 37.32 7.30
C LYS A 486 13.55 38.42 6.26
N CYS A 487 12.89 38.29 5.12
CA CYS A 487 12.88 39.33 4.07
C CYS A 487 11.73 40.32 4.36
N ASN A 488 12.05 41.52 4.86
CA ASN A 488 11.07 42.53 5.26
C ASN A 488 10.88 43.56 4.13
N PHE A 489 9.63 43.73 3.71
CA PHE A 489 9.22 44.77 2.76
C PHE A 489 7.78 45.18 3.02
N GLN A 490 7.37 46.33 2.51
CA GLN A 490 5.99 46.83 2.55
C GLN A 490 5.33 46.65 1.16
N GLY A 491 4.02 46.42 1.17
CA GLY A 491 3.24 46.25 -0.04
C GLY A 491 3.47 44.86 -0.66
N THR A 492 3.01 44.68 -1.88
CA THR A 492 3.11 43.41 -2.63
C THR A 492 4.34 43.45 -3.53
N LYS A 493 5.21 42.45 -3.38
CA LYS A 493 6.42 42.26 -4.19
C LYS A 493 6.49 40.84 -4.77
N GLU A 494 7.14 40.71 -5.91
CA GLU A 494 7.58 39.41 -6.40
C GLU A 494 8.88 39.01 -5.72
N VAL A 495 8.91 37.81 -5.17
CA VAL A 495 10.05 37.24 -4.45
C VAL A 495 10.62 36.09 -5.26
N ALA A 496 11.93 36.12 -5.55
CA ALA A 496 12.70 35.01 -6.11
C ALA A 496 13.56 34.41 -4.99
N PHE A 497 13.35 33.12 -4.67
CA PHE A 497 14.14 32.40 -3.70
C PHE A 497 15.03 31.37 -4.40
N GLY A 498 16.35 31.43 -4.19
CA GLY A 498 17.27 30.52 -4.84
C GLY A 498 18.72 31.02 -4.91
N THR A 499 19.49 30.41 -5.82
CA THR A 499 20.91 30.72 -6.04
C THR A 499 21.36 30.29 -7.45
N ALA A 500 22.39 30.90 -7.98
CA ALA A 500 23.11 30.48 -9.20
C ALA A 500 22.20 30.08 -10.40
N GLY A 501 21.18 30.89 -10.69
CA GLY A 501 20.29 30.68 -11.84
C GLY A 501 19.11 29.75 -11.58
N LYS A 502 19.01 29.11 -10.40
CA LYS A 502 17.89 28.28 -9.99
C LYS A 502 17.05 29.03 -8.95
N TYR A 503 15.86 29.46 -9.33
CA TYR A 503 14.97 30.26 -8.47
C TYR A 503 13.53 29.77 -8.53
N VAL A 504 12.84 29.81 -7.38
CA VAL A 504 11.38 29.72 -7.29
C VAL A 504 10.83 31.13 -7.12
N TYR A 505 9.77 31.46 -7.87
CA TYR A 505 9.15 32.79 -7.85
C TYR A 505 7.79 32.72 -7.16
N SER A 506 7.50 33.72 -6.34
CA SER A 506 6.20 33.87 -5.68
C SER A 506 5.89 35.34 -5.39
N THR A 507 4.62 35.71 -5.41
CA THR A 507 4.17 37.04 -4.98
C THR A 507 3.85 37.03 -3.50
N ARG A 508 4.39 37.96 -2.73
CA ARG A 508 4.19 38.07 -1.28
C ARG A 508 3.85 39.51 -0.90
N THR A 509 3.14 39.68 0.22
CA THR A 509 2.73 41.00 0.73
C THR A 509 3.27 41.16 2.15
N ASN A 510 3.90 42.32 2.40
CA ASN A 510 4.43 42.74 3.69
C ASN A 510 5.47 41.80 4.33
N GLY A 511 6.36 41.23 3.49
CA GLY A 511 7.48 40.40 3.91
C GLY A 511 7.26 38.92 3.74
N VAL A 512 8.36 38.13 3.90
CA VAL A 512 8.36 36.65 3.82
C VAL A 512 9.54 36.09 4.62
N ASP A 513 9.37 34.93 5.24
CA ASP A 513 10.48 34.18 5.79
C ASP A 513 11.18 33.43 4.64
N CYS A 514 12.48 33.71 4.48
CA CYS A 514 13.30 33.20 3.38
C CYS A 514 13.77 31.78 3.68
N ALA A 515 12.85 30.79 3.62
CA ALA A 515 13.12 29.42 4.00
C ALA A 515 12.61 28.44 2.93
N ALA A 516 13.39 27.38 2.67
CA ALA A 516 13.06 26.35 1.71
C ALA A 516 11.73 25.64 2.00
N GLY A 517 11.38 25.45 3.27
CA GLY A 517 10.11 24.86 3.69
C GLY A 517 8.86 25.70 3.35
N LEU A 518 9.01 26.99 3.10
CA LEU A 518 7.90 27.92 2.77
C LEU A 518 7.86 28.32 1.30
N LEU A 519 9.02 28.33 0.64
CA LEU A 519 9.17 28.85 -0.72
C LEU A 519 9.49 27.76 -1.74
N GLY A 520 9.73 26.51 -1.31
CA GLY A 520 10.26 25.40 -2.11
C GLY A 520 11.78 25.43 -2.16
N ASP A 521 12.43 24.30 -2.44
CA ASP A 521 13.89 24.20 -2.52
C ASP A 521 14.39 24.05 -3.97
N PRO A 522 14.79 25.14 -4.66
CA PRO A 522 15.28 25.09 -6.02
C PRO A 522 16.71 24.52 -6.16
N ALA A 523 17.46 24.37 -5.03
CA ALA A 523 18.85 23.92 -5.02
C ALA A 523 19.18 23.28 -3.66
N VAL A 524 18.97 21.99 -3.53
CA VAL A 524 19.20 21.21 -2.31
C VAL A 524 20.65 21.29 -1.87
N ASN A 525 20.90 21.52 -0.56
CA ASN A 525 22.23 21.62 0.06
C ASN A 525 23.11 22.78 -0.43
N ILE A 526 22.56 23.79 -1.06
CA ILE A 526 23.28 25.02 -1.43
C ILE A 526 22.60 26.19 -0.73
N VAL A 527 23.39 27.10 -0.11
CA VAL A 527 22.88 28.31 0.53
C VAL A 527 22.18 29.19 -0.50
N LYS A 528 20.96 29.58 -0.20
CA LYS A 528 20.08 30.39 -1.05
C LYS A 528 19.84 31.78 -0.45
N ALA A 529 19.20 32.62 -1.23
CA ALA A 529 18.79 33.94 -0.78
C ALA A 529 17.43 34.34 -1.38
N CYS A 530 16.73 35.24 -0.73
CA CYS A 530 15.56 35.90 -1.26
C CYS A 530 15.93 37.21 -1.94
N PHE A 531 15.40 37.40 -3.12
CA PHE A 531 15.50 38.62 -3.91
C PHE A 531 14.09 39.13 -4.19
N ILE A 532 13.93 40.45 -4.22
CA ILE A 532 12.62 41.06 -4.42
C ILE A 532 12.66 42.09 -5.56
N ARG A 533 11.51 42.20 -6.23
CA ARG A 533 11.22 43.33 -7.12
C ARG A 533 9.77 43.80 -6.95
N ASP A 534 9.49 45.05 -7.37
CA ASP A 534 8.12 45.54 -7.43
C ASP A 534 7.32 44.74 -8.45
N VAL A 535 6.07 44.43 -8.14
CA VAL A 535 5.14 43.85 -9.14
C VAL A 535 4.91 44.91 -10.18
N GLN A 536 5.51 44.73 -11.35
CA GLN A 536 5.37 45.65 -12.45
C GLN A 536 3.91 45.65 -12.89
N ALA A 537 3.21 46.77 -12.79
CA ALA A 537 1.91 46.91 -13.43
C ALA A 537 2.09 46.58 -14.93
N PRO A 538 1.21 45.82 -15.51
CA PRO A 538 1.32 45.52 -16.95
C PRO A 538 1.40 46.84 -17.69
N ALA A 539 2.45 46.99 -18.51
CA ALA A 539 2.56 48.11 -19.42
C ALA A 539 1.28 48.11 -20.30
N PRO A 540 0.70 49.30 -20.60
CA PRO A 540 -0.46 49.35 -21.48
C PRO A 540 -0.06 48.65 -22.76
N THR A 541 -0.75 47.58 -23.05
CA THR A 541 -0.55 46.75 -24.26
C THR A 541 -0.69 47.67 -25.43
N PRO A 542 0.29 47.73 -26.39
CA PRO A 542 0.06 48.38 -27.70
C PRO A 542 -1.21 47.77 -28.25
N ALA A 543 -2.10 48.62 -28.82
CA ALA A 543 -3.33 48.15 -29.43
C ALA A 543 -2.98 46.96 -30.35
N PRO A 544 -3.64 45.82 -30.22
CA PRO A 544 -3.31 44.64 -31.00
C PRO A 544 -3.40 44.97 -32.49
N ALA A 545 -2.34 44.61 -33.20
CA ALA A 545 -2.44 44.47 -34.65
C ALA A 545 -3.63 43.56 -34.93
N PRO A 546 -4.44 43.81 -35.97
CA PRO A 546 -5.64 43.04 -36.23
C PRO A 546 -5.27 41.58 -36.26
N THR A 547 -5.83 40.87 -35.29
CA THR A 547 -5.67 39.40 -35.14
C THR A 547 -6.06 38.77 -36.45
N PRO A 548 -5.25 37.85 -37.03
CA PRO A 548 -5.76 37.01 -38.08
C PRO A 548 -7.05 36.37 -37.59
N ALA A 549 -8.09 36.38 -38.42
CA ALA A 549 -9.38 35.83 -38.06
C ALA A 549 -9.19 34.48 -37.34
N PRO A 550 -9.86 34.24 -36.20
CA PRO A 550 -9.72 32.96 -35.51
C PRO A 550 -9.97 31.87 -36.54
N THR A 551 -9.04 30.90 -36.56
CA THR A 551 -9.28 29.63 -37.28
C THR A 551 -10.65 29.16 -36.80
N PRO A 552 -11.61 28.90 -37.71
CA PRO A 552 -12.94 28.47 -37.28
C PRO A 552 -12.79 27.34 -36.27
N ALA A 553 -13.50 27.42 -35.15
CA ALA A 553 -13.68 26.28 -34.27
C ALA A 553 -14.07 25.09 -35.16
N PRO A 554 -13.55 23.88 -34.90
CA PRO A 554 -13.96 22.71 -35.67
C PRO A 554 -15.49 22.71 -35.74
N ALA A 555 -16.01 22.56 -36.93
CA ALA A 555 -17.44 22.61 -37.14
C ALA A 555 -18.12 21.60 -36.24
N PRO A 556 -19.29 21.89 -35.64
CA PRO A 556 -20.00 20.96 -34.80
C PRO A 556 -20.10 19.61 -35.52
N ASN A 557 -19.71 18.57 -34.83
CA ASN A 557 -19.69 17.20 -35.36
C ASN A 557 -21.06 16.87 -35.93
N ASN A 558 -21.17 16.72 -37.24
CA ASN A 558 -22.42 16.45 -37.97
C ASN A 558 -22.96 15.05 -37.64
N GLY A 559 -23.16 14.72 -36.36
CA GLY A 559 -23.74 13.44 -35.96
C GLY A 559 -22.80 12.24 -36.13
N GLN A 560 -21.53 12.44 -36.46
CA GLN A 560 -20.52 11.37 -36.48
C GLN A 560 -20.07 11.07 -35.05
N LYS A 561 -20.08 9.78 -34.71
CA LYS A 561 -19.58 9.31 -33.43
C LYS A 561 -18.06 9.50 -33.35
N PRO A 562 -17.48 9.80 -32.17
CA PRO A 562 -16.05 10.05 -32.00
C PRO A 562 -15.20 8.77 -32.04
N SER A 563 -13.88 8.95 -32.19
CA SER A 563 -12.88 7.97 -31.82
C SER A 563 -12.57 8.09 -30.32
N ILE A 564 -12.66 6.99 -29.59
CA ILE A 564 -12.53 6.97 -28.13
C ILE A 564 -11.41 6.02 -27.73
N LEU A 565 -10.50 6.49 -26.89
CA LEU A 565 -9.51 5.68 -26.18
C LEU A 565 -9.93 5.56 -24.72
N LEU A 566 -10.17 4.32 -24.26
CA LEU A 566 -10.36 4.00 -22.85
C LEU A 566 -9.01 3.59 -22.26
N ILE A 567 -8.57 4.28 -21.24
CA ILE A 567 -7.45 3.88 -20.38
C ILE A 567 -8.03 3.21 -19.14
N ASP A 568 -7.72 1.94 -19.00
CA ASP A 568 -8.04 1.14 -17.83
C ASP A 568 -6.87 1.23 -16.85
N ASP A 569 -7.03 2.00 -15.80
CA ASP A 569 -6.02 2.23 -14.76
C ASP A 569 -6.52 1.74 -13.39
N ASP A 570 -7.36 0.69 -13.37
CA ASP A 570 -7.80 0.07 -12.12
C ASP A 570 -6.72 -0.78 -11.46
N ARG A 571 -5.64 -1.07 -12.20
CA ARG A 571 -4.49 -1.90 -11.79
C ARG A 571 -4.90 -3.24 -11.18
N GLY A 572 -6.03 -3.77 -11.62
CA GLY A 572 -6.61 -5.00 -11.10
C GLY A 572 -7.17 -4.86 -9.69
N GLN A 573 -7.48 -3.65 -9.26
CA GLN A 573 -8.17 -3.40 -7.99
C GLN A 573 -9.68 -3.32 -8.21
N GLY A 574 -10.40 -4.17 -7.51
CA GLY A 574 -11.86 -4.19 -7.54
C GLY A 574 -12.46 -4.77 -8.81
N ALA A 575 -13.54 -4.16 -9.28
CA ALA A 575 -14.25 -4.60 -10.48
C ALA A 575 -13.54 -4.13 -11.74
N ASP A 576 -13.28 -5.03 -12.69
CA ASP A 576 -12.65 -4.75 -13.98
C ASP A 576 -13.39 -3.63 -14.73
N VAL A 577 -12.71 -2.50 -14.85
CA VAL A 577 -13.22 -1.30 -15.53
C VAL A 577 -13.45 -1.57 -17.01
N THR A 578 -12.52 -2.25 -17.69
CA THR A 578 -12.67 -2.61 -19.11
C THR A 578 -13.89 -3.46 -19.35
N ALA A 579 -14.12 -4.51 -18.56
CA ALA A 579 -15.28 -5.37 -18.72
C ALA A 579 -16.59 -4.59 -18.56
N ASN A 580 -16.59 -3.61 -17.65
CA ASN A 580 -17.77 -2.80 -17.36
C ASN A 580 -18.00 -1.65 -18.38
N LEU A 581 -16.95 -0.97 -18.84
CA LEU A 581 -17.09 0.23 -19.71
C LEU A 581 -17.09 -0.08 -21.20
N ARG A 582 -16.55 -1.21 -21.63
CA ARG A 582 -16.34 -1.58 -23.03
C ARG A 582 -17.57 -1.40 -23.92
N ASP A 583 -18.73 -1.88 -23.48
CA ASP A 583 -19.95 -1.83 -24.28
C ASP A 583 -20.51 -0.40 -24.38
N ALA A 584 -20.43 0.38 -23.30
CA ALA A 584 -20.84 1.78 -23.32
C ALA A 584 -19.93 2.62 -24.24
N VAL A 585 -18.62 2.37 -24.21
CA VAL A 585 -17.64 3.01 -25.09
C VAL A 585 -17.91 2.64 -26.55
N LYS A 586 -18.08 1.36 -26.87
CA LYS A 586 -18.42 0.87 -28.23
C LYS A 586 -19.73 1.45 -28.73
N ALA A 587 -20.76 1.53 -27.90
CA ALA A 587 -22.06 2.09 -28.25
C ALA A 587 -21.97 3.56 -28.63
N ASN A 588 -21.01 4.30 -28.08
CA ASN A 588 -20.84 5.74 -28.29
C ASN A 588 -19.71 6.12 -29.24
N ALA A 589 -18.81 5.20 -29.60
CA ALA A 589 -17.74 5.43 -30.57
C ALA A 589 -18.17 5.17 -32.02
N ALA A 590 -17.44 5.73 -32.97
CA ALA A 590 -17.56 5.36 -34.37
C ALA A 590 -17.19 3.89 -34.61
N PRO A 591 -17.76 3.18 -35.59
CA PRO A 591 -17.44 1.78 -35.85
C PRO A 591 -15.94 1.53 -35.99
N GLY A 592 -15.38 0.61 -35.22
CA GLY A 592 -13.96 0.31 -35.22
C GLY A 592 -13.05 1.38 -34.61
N LYS A 593 -13.61 2.37 -33.90
CA LYS A 593 -12.89 3.52 -33.30
C LYS A 593 -12.98 3.54 -31.73
N ALA A 594 -13.27 2.40 -31.11
CA ALA A 594 -13.18 2.22 -29.68
C ALA A 594 -11.97 1.35 -29.37
N PHE A 595 -11.01 1.86 -28.60
CA PHE A 595 -9.79 1.15 -28.25
C PHE A 595 -9.62 1.18 -26.72
N VAL A 596 -8.93 0.19 -26.17
CA VAL A 596 -8.64 0.07 -24.76
C VAL A 596 -7.15 -0.16 -24.57
N ILE A 597 -6.55 0.58 -23.64
CA ILE A 597 -5.19 0.35 -23.15
C ILE A 597 -5.28 0.06 -21.65
N ASP A 598 -4.76 -1.10 -21.25
CA ASP A 598 -4.58 -1.48 -19.87
C ASP A 598 -3.27 -0.87 -19.34
N ARG A 599 -3.39 -0.03 -18.31
CA ARG A 599 -2.28 0.71 -17.68
C ARG A 599 -1.30 -0.20 -16.92
N SER A 600 -1.67 -1.44 -16.63
CA SER A 600 -0.78 -2.44 -16.03
C SER A 600 0.52 -2.65 -16.83
N ARG A 601 0.51 -2.28 -18.12
CA ARG A 601 1.68 -2.36 -19.02
C ARG A 601 2.70 -1.23 -18.86
N GLY A 602 2.51 -0.30 -17.94
CA GLY A 602 3.43 0.82 -17.66
C GLY A 602 2.94 2.18 -18.20
N ASN A 603 3.83 3.17 -18.25
CA ASN A 603 3.50 4.53 -18.68
C ASN A 603 3.05 4.59 -20.13
N ILE A 604 1.99 5.35 -20.41
CA ILE A 604 1.41 5.50 -21.73
C ILE A 604 2.01 6.75 -22.39
N PRO A 605 2.79 6.62 -23.47
CA PRO A 605 3.40 7.78 -24.11
C PRO A 605 2.37 8.61 -24.89
N LEU A 606 2.63 9.90 -25.07
CA LEU A 606 1.75 10.83 -25.79
C LEU A 606 1.37 10.34 -27.20
N SER A 607 2.21 9.53 -27.83
CA SER A 607 1.94 8.96 -29.17
C SER A 607 0.69 8.10 -29.19
N GLU A 608 0.36 7.41 -28.10
CA GLU A 608 -0.81 6.53 -28.00
C GLU A 608 -2.14 7.32 -27.97
N PHE A 609 -2.09 8.59 -27.56
CA PHE A 609 -3.29 9.46 -27.52
C PHE A 609 -3.60 10.13 -28.88
N LYS A 610 -2.64 10.11 -29.80
CA LYS A 610 -2.81 10.77 -31.11
C LYS A 610 -3.87 10.05 -31.94
N GLY A 611 -4.79 10.84 -32.51
CA GLY A 611 -5.84 10.33 -33.39
C GLY A 611 -7.12 9.92 -32.69
N TYR A 612 -7.20 10.14 -31.37
CA TYR A 612 -8.45 9.99 -30.62
C TYR A 612 -9.05 11.36 -30.29
N ASP A 613 -10.37 11.49 -30.53
CA ASP A 613 -11.11 12.69 -30.21
C ASP A 613 -11.30 12.82 -28.68
N VAL A 614 -11.50 11.70 -28.00
CA VAL A 614 -11.74 11.66 -26.57
C VAL A 614 -10.92 10.54 -25.92
N VAL A 615 -10.27 10.87 -24.80
CA VAL A 615 -9.68 9.90 -23.88
C VAL A 615 -10.56 9.78 -22.65
N ILE A 616 -10.85 8.55 -22.22
CA ILE A 616 -11.50 8.24 -20.95
C ILE A 616 -10.46 7.57 -20.07
N TRP A 617 -10.09 8.21 -18.97
CA TRP A 617 -9.19 7.65 -17.96
C TRP A 617 -10.05 7.15 -16.79
N ALA A 618 -10.05 5.85 -16.58
CA ALA A 618 -10.89 5.20 -15.58
C ALA A 618 -10.04 4.44 -14.58
N THR A 619 -10.17 4.80 -13.31
CA THR A 619 -9.33 4.29 -12.23
C THR A 619 -10.03 3.26 -11.33
N GLY A 620 -11.31 2.98 -11.57
CA GLY A 620 -12.08 2.00 -10.80
C GLY A 620 -12.05 2.27 -9.31
N GLU A 621 -11.58 1.28 -8.54
CA GLU A 621 -11.39 1.37 -7.08
C GLU A 621 -9.97 1.81 -6.68
N GLN A 622 -9.11 2.18 -7.63
CA GLN A 622 -7.77 2.67 -7.35
C GLN A 622 -7.84 3.98 -6.55
N TYR A 623 -7.22 4.03 -5.38
CA TYR A 623 -7.26 5.18 -4.47
C TYR A 623 -5.90 5.87 -4.26
N GLU A 624 -4.81 5.31 -4.82
CA GLU A 624 -3.47 5.89 -4.80
C GLU A 624 -2.84 5.82 -6.19
N ASN A 625 -2.12 6.86 -6.58
CA ASN A 625 -1.54 7.00 -7.92
C ASN A 625 -2.57 6.80 -9.03
N THR A 626 -3.78 7.30 -8.83
CA THR A 626 -4.88 7.28 -9.80
C THR A 626 -4.47 7.93 -11.12
N LEU A 627 -3.70 9.02 -11.06
CA LEU A 627 -2.95 9.60 -12.16
C LEU A 627 -1.57 10.01 -11.63
N THR A 628 -0.52 9.33 -12.05
CA THR A 628 0.85 9.68 -11.65
C THR A 628 1.26 11.07 -12.19
N ALA A 629 2.37 11.62 -11.72
CA ALA A 629 2.88 12.90 -12.23
C ALA A 629 3.18 12.84 -13.74
N GLU A 630 3.65 11.71 -14.22
CA GLU A 630 3.89 11.44 -15.64
C GLU A 630 2.58 11.40 -16.44
N ASP A 631 1.55 10.74 -15.93
CA ASP A 631 0.22 10.68 -16.56
C ASP A 631 -0.39 12.09 -16.66
N GLN A 632 -0.32 12.87 -15.57
CA GLN A 632 -0.78 14.26 -15.54
C GLN A 632 -0.04 15.12 -16.56
N ALA A 633 1.29 14.93 -16.72
CA ALA A 633 2.09 15.66 -17.69
C ALA A 633 1.71 15.30 -19.16
N VAL A 634 1.53 14.02 -19.45
CA VAL A 634 1.13 13.52 -20.77
C VAL A 634 -0.28 13.98 -21.12
N LEU A 635 -1.23 13.88 -20.18
CA LEU A 635 -2.61 14.35 -20.39
C LEU A 635 -2.67 15.87 -20.58
N THR A 636 -1.84 16.63 -19.87
CA THR A 636 -1.72 18.08 -20.09
C THR A 636 -1.27 18.39 -21.52
N GLN A 637 -0.30 17.67 -22.06
CA GLN A 637 0.16 17.82 -23.44
C GLN A 637 -0.91 17.40 -24.46
N TYR A 638 -1.64 16.31 -24.21
CA TYR A 638 -2.74 15.87 -25.05
C TYR A 638 -3.85 16.93 -25.12
N LEU A 639 -4.27 17.48 -23.98
CA LEU A 639 -5.25 18.56 -23.88
C LEU A 639 -4.76 19.84 -24.57
N ALA A 640 -3.49 20.22 -24.38
CA ALA A 640 -2.88 21.34 -25.09
C ALA A 640 -2.87 21.14 -26.63
N GLY A 641 -2.91 19.90 -27.12
CA GLY A 641 -3.11 19.53 -28.51
C GLY A 641 -4.54 19.69 -29.02
N GLY A 642 -5.53 19.94 -28.13
CA GLY A 642 -6.96 20.05 -28.50
C GLY A 642 -7.75 18.75 -28.30
N GLY A 643 -7.19 17.73 -27.65
CA GLY A 643 -7.92 16.52 -27.24
C GLY A 643 -8.92 16.79 -26.13
N HIS A 644 -9.86 15.88 -25.89
CA HIS A 644 -10.85 15.98 -24.83
C HIS A 644 -10.70 14.82 -23.83
N LEU A 645 -11.00 15.05 -22.54
CA LEU A 645 -10.74 14.09 -21.48
C LEU A 645 -11.96 13.89 -20.57
N ILE A 646 -12.28 12.62 -20.32
CA ILE A 646 -13.12 12.19 -19.20
C ILE A 646 -12.21 11.51 -18.16
N VAL A 647 -12.30 11.94 -16.90
CA VAL A 647 -11.64 11.30 -15.77
C VAL A 647 -12.74 10.75 -14.86
N THR A 648 -12.69 9.44 -14.56
CA THR A 648 -13.74 8.73 -13.80
C THR A 648 -13.15 7.72 -12.83
N GLY A 649 -13.56 7.79 -11.59
CA GLY A 649 -13.13 6.96 -10.46
C GLY A 649 -13.59 7.58 -9.16
N GLN A 650 -13.68 6.78 -8.10
CA GLN A 650 -14.25 7.25 -6.83
C GLN A 650 -13.24 7.99 -5.93
N ASP A 651 -11.94 7.95 -6.23
CA ASP A 651 -10.86 8.40 -5.36
C ASP A 651 -9.85 9.33 -6.04
N ILE A 652 -10.15 9.81 -7.24
CA ILE A 652 -9.23 10.67 -7.99
C ILE A 652 -9.03 12.00 -7.28
N GLY A 653 -10.11 12.59 -6.75
CA GLY A 653 -10.03 13.81 -5.97
C GLY A 653 -9.31 13.62 -4.65
N TYR A 654 -9.50 12.50 -3.99
CA TYR A 654 -8.78 12.13 -2.78
C TYR A 654 -7.26 12.07 -3.01
N ASP A 655 -6.81 11.42 -4.07
CA ASP A 655 -5.40 11.22 -4.38
C ASP A 655 -4.71 12.47 -4.94
N ILE A 656 -5.26 13.06 -6.00
CA ILE A 656 -4.59 14.16 -6.72
C ILE A 656 -5.27 15.53 -6.59
N GLY A 657 -6.26 15.68 -5.73
CA GLY A 657 -7.04 16.94 -5.57
C GLY A 657 -6.21 18.16 -5.21
N SER A 658 -5.03 17.99 -4.64
CA SER A 658 -4.07 19.07 -4.36
C SER A 658 -3.16 19.42 -5.55
N SER A 659 -3.14 18.61 -6.63
CA SER A 659 -2.26 18.81 -7.77
C SER A 659 -2.69 19.99 -8.63
N SER A 660 -1.72 20.60 -9.34
CA SER A 660 -2.02 21.64 -10.33
C SER A 660 -2.84 21.10 -11.51
N PHE A 661 -2.62 19.84 -11.90
CA PHE A 661 -3.42 19.21 -12.95
C PHE A 661 -4.90 19.17 -12.59
N TYR A 662 -5.24 18.73 -11.38
CA TYR A 662 -6.63 18.65 -10.92
C TYR A 662 -7.28 20.04 -10.80
N ARG A 663 -6.57 21.00 -10.19
CA ARG A 663 -7.11 22.35 -9.93
C ARG A 663 -7.06 23.27 -11.13
N ASP A 664 -5.93 23.25 -11.88
CA ASP A 664 -5.67 24.28 -12.89
C ASP A 664 -5.98 23.79 -14.32
N THR A 665 -5.88 22.47 -14.57
CA THR A 665 -6.20 21.87 -15.88
C THR A 665 -7.63 21.34 -15.92
N LEU A 666 -8.04 20.51 -14.94
CA LEU A 666 -9.41 19.98 -14.85
C LEU A 666 -10.40 21.01 -14.28
N LYS A 667 -9.90 22.07 -13.64
CA LYS A 667 -10.71 23.10 -12.96
C LYS A 667 -11.70 22.51 -11.97
N THR A 668 -11.25 21.49 -11.24
CA THR A 668 -12.03 20.74 -10.25
C THR A 668 -11.39 20.90 -8.89
N ARG A 669 -12.20 20.99 -7.83
CA ARG A 669 -11.79 21.02 -6.43
C ARG A 669 -12.33 19.78 -5.74
N PHE A 670 -11.50 19.11 -4.98
CA PHE A 670 -11.90 18.04 -4.08
C PHE A 670 -12.48 18.64 -2.79
N ILE A 671 -13.61 18.13 -2.33
CA ILE A 671 -14.32 18.60 -1.14
C ILE A 671 -14.30 17.53 -0.05
N ALA A 672 -14.66 16.30 -0.37
CA ALA A 672 -14.71 15.18 0.57
C ALA A 672 -14.59 13.83 -0.12
N ASP A 673 -14.03 12.86 0.60
CA ASP A 673 -13.77 11.48 0.16
C ASP A 673 -15.03 10.58 0.14
N SER A 674 -16.17 11.05 0.57
CA SER A 674 -17.42 10.30 0.46
C SER A 674 -18.61 11.24 0.45
N SER A 675 -19.48 11.03 -0.53
CA SER A 675 -20.77 11.75 -0.60
C SER A 675 -21.78 11.23 0.41
N GLY A 676 -21.60 10.02 0.94
CA GLY A 676 -22.62 9.29 1.70
C GLY A 676 -23.90 8.98 0.91
N ASN A 677 -23.90 9.23 -0.41
CA ASN A 677 -25.02 9.05 -1.31
C ASN A 677 -24.67 8.12 -2.47
N THR A 678 -25.60 7.25 -2.83
CA THR A 678 -25.57 6.43 -4.05
C THR A 678 -26.43 7.00 -5.17
N LYS A 679 -27.12 8.11 -4.94
CA LYS A 679 -27.97 8.78 -5.92
C LYS A 679 -27.34 10.11 -6.34
N LEU A 680 -27.45 10.43 -7.61
CA LEU A 680 -27.07 11.72 -8.16
C LEU A 680 -28.07 12.17 -9.23
N VAL A 681 -28.15 13.48 -9.45
CA VAL A 681 -28.99 14.09 -10.48
C VAL A 681 -28.15 14.99 -11.33
N THR A 682 -28.13 14.75 -12.63
CA THR A 682 -27.47 15.64 -13.61
C THR A 682 -28.30 16.89 -13.86
N SER A 683 -27.65 17.95 -14.31
CA SER A 683 -28.28 19.24 -14.65
C SER A 683 -27.60 19.90 -15.83
N GLY A 684 -28.15 20.98 -16.32
CA GLY A 684 -27.56 21.80 -17.35
C GLY A 684 -27.27 21.03 -18.63
N ALA A 685 -26.01 21.01 -19.06
CA ALA A 685 -25.57 20.44 -20.34
C ALA A 685 -25.78 18.91 -20.44
N LEU A 686 -25.85 18.20 -19.31
CA LEU A 686 -26.06 16.74 -19.24
C LEU A 686 -27.53 16.35 -19.13
N GLY A 687 -28.46 17.33 -19.09
CA GLY A 687 -29.88 17.10 -18.91
C GLY A 687 -30.24 16.80 -17.44
N ASN A 688 -31.54 16.76 -17.12
CA ASN A 688 -32.03 16.51 -15.78
C ASN A 688 -32.40 15.03 -15.62
N VAL A 689 -31.39 14.18 -15.34
CA VAL A 689 -31.55 12.72 -15.21
C VAL A 689 -31.06 12.27 -13.84
N ALA A 690 -31.85 11.44 -13.18
CA ALA A 690 -31.45 10.81 -11.91
C ALA A 690 -30.73 9.47 -12.19
N TYR A 691 -29.59 9.27 -11.53
CA TYR A 691 -28.80 8.05 -11.61
C TYR A 691 -28.64 7.44 -10.21
N THR A 692 -28.45 6.12 -10.17
CA THR A 692 -28.18 5.39 -8.90
C THR A 692 -26.94 4.53 -9.11
N LEU A 693 -25.94 4.77 -8.26
CA LEU A 693 -24.75 3.92 -8.16
C LEU A 693 -25.07 2.62 -7.41
N ASN A 694 -24.30 1.60 -7.64
CA ASN A 694 -24.40 0.30 -6.98
C ASN A 694 -25.78 -0.38 -7.15
N ALA A 695 -26.54 0.02 -8.15
CA ALA A 695 -27.81 -0.65 -8.47
C ALA A 695 -27.55 -2.06 -9.04
N ALA A 696 -28.55 -2.94 -8.95
CA ALA A 696 -28.43 -4.29 -9.49
C ALA A 696 -28.03 -4.27 -10.98
N GLY A 697 -26.97 -5.01 -11.32
CA GLY A 697 -26.40 -5.05 -12.67
C GLY A 697 -25.31 -4.02 -12.95
N SER A 698 -24.93 -3.20 -11.97
CA SER A 698 -23.69 -2.40 -12.00
C SER A 698 -22.51 -3.19 -11.38
N ALA A 699 -21.32 -2.62 -11.40
CA ALA A 699 -20.14 -3.19 -10.73
C ALA A 699 -20.29 -3.27 -9.20
N GLN A 700 -21.16 -2.47 -8.60
CA GLN A 700 -21.43 -2.39 -7.15
C GLN A 700 -20.19 -2.09 -6.31
N ASN A 701 -19.26 -1.34 -6.87
CA ASN A 701 -17.93 -1.07 -6.32
C ASN A 701 -17.73 0.39 -5.88
N GLN A 702 -18.77 1.23 -5.91
CA GLN A 702 -18.65 2.64 -5.53
C GLN A 702 -18.89 2.78 -4.03
N PHE A 703 -17.82 2.73 -3.24
CA PHE A 703 -17.86 2.78 -1.78
C PHE A 703 -17.59 4.20 -1.24
N TYR A 704 -16.73 4.95 -1.92
CA TYR A 704 -16.25 6.27 -1.50
C TYR A 704 -16.31 7.29 -2.65
N PRO A 705 -17.48 7.52 -3.26
CA PRO A 705 -17.57 8.47 -4.36
C PRO A 705 -17.28 9.90 -3.86
N ASP A 706 -16.33 10.55 -4.49
CA ASP A 706 -15.84 11.89 -4.16
C ASP A 706 -16.94 12.96 -4.25
N VAL A 707 -16.93 13.89 -3.31
CA VAL A 707 -17.63 15.18 -3.43
C VAL A 707 -16.66 16.18 -4.04
N ILE A 708 -17.03 16.74 -5.18
CA ILE A 708 -16.20 17.66 -5.95
C ILE A 708 -16.94 18.98 -6.21
N SER A 709 -16.19 20.04 -6.51
CA SER A 709 -16.75 21.36 -6.87
C SER A 709 -15.98 21.97 -8.03
N ASN A 710 -16.52 22.99 -8.62
CA ASN A 710 -15.92 23.72 -9.74
C ASN A 710 -14.87 24.75 -9.28
N ILE A 711 -13.99 25.14 -10.20
CA ILE A 711 -13.04 26.25 -10.06
C ILE A 711 -13.19 27.22 -11.24
N GLY A 712 -13.44 28.50 -10.94
CA GLY A 712 -13.52 29.54 -11.97
C GLY A 712 -14.70 29.36 -12.91
N THR A 713 -14.44 29.13 -14.21
CA THR A 713 -15.47 29.03 -15.24
C THR A 713 -16.04 27.62 -15.43
N SER A 714 -15.50 26.60 -14.78
CA SER A 714 -16.09 25.25 -14.83
C SER A 714 -17.43 25.21 -14.07
N VAL A 715 -18.23 24.22 -14.34
CA VAL A 715 -19.59 24.10 -13.80
C VAL A 715 -19.83 22.75 -13.17
N VAL A 716 -20.59 22.73 -12.06
CA VAL A 716 -21.11 21.49 -11.49
C VAL A 716 -22.29 21.04 -12.34
N ALA A 717 -22.18 19.87 -12.98
CA ALA A 717 -23.19 19.31 -13.87
C ALA A 717 -23.95 18.14 -13.28
N ALA A 718 -23.63 17.71 -12.08
CA ALA A 718 -24.41 16.74 -11.30
C ALA A 718 -24.22 16.99 -9.82
N THR A 719 -25.29 16.81 -9.04
CA THR A 719 -25.27 16.92 -7.58
C THR A 719 -25.66 15.61 -6.92
N TRP A 720 -25.13 15.35 -5.74
CA TRP A 720 -25.49 14.19 -4.94
C TRP A 720 -26.89 14.35 -4.33
N GLY A 721 -27.68 13.29 -4.30
CA GLY A 721 -29.04 13.25 -3.72
C GLY A 721 -30.11 12.85 -4.72
N SER A 722 -31.40 12.92 -4.30
CA SER A 722 -32.56 12.61 -5.13
C SER A 722 -33.10 13.85 -5.86
N ALA A 723 -33.77 13.67 -7.01
CA ALA A 723 -34.45 14.75 -7.72
C ALA A 723 -35.45 15.46 -6.79
N GLY A 724 -35.32 16.78 -6.61
CA GLY A 724 -36.17 17.61 -5.75
C GLY A 724 -35.56 18.01 -4.42
N ALA A 725 -34.41 17.49 -4.03
CA ALA A 725 -33.61 18.05 -2.96
C ALA A 725 -32.89 19.30 -3.50
N ASN A 726 -33.24 20.48 -3.00
CA ASN A 726 -32.50 21.70 -3.36
C ASN A 726 -31.03 21.52 -2.96
N ALA A 727 -30.11 21.89 -3.84
CA ALA A 727 -28.65 21.83 -3.63
C ALA A 727 -28.19 22.55 -2.36
N SER A 728 -29.04 23.38 -1.76
CA SER A 728 -28.82 24.08 -0.48
C SER A 728 -29.03 23.22 0.77
N THR A 729 -29.43 21.95 0.67
CA THR A 729 -29.78 21.10 1.83
C THR A 729 -28.73 20.02 2.13
N ILE A 730 -27.62 19.98 1.45
CA ILE A 730 -26.44 19.29 1.97
C ILE A 730 -25.84 20.23 3.03
N THR A 731 -26.44 20.23 4.22
CA THR A 731 -25.93 20.96 5.34
C THR A 731 -24.58 20.37 5.74
N ALA A 732 -23.62 21.23 6.12
CA ALA A 732 -22.30 20.84 6.64
C ALA A 732 -22.34 19.82 7.81
N GLN A 733 -23.51 19.36 8.18
CA GLN A 733 -23.80 18.34 9.19
C GLN A 733 -23.82 16.91 8.63
N SER A 734 -24.04 16.74 7.32
CA SER A 734 -23.93 15.44 6.63
C SER A 734 -22.53 15.20 6.04
N ILE A 735 -21.70 16.24 5.95
CA ILE A 735 -20.30 16.16 5.55
C ILE A 735 -19.47 16.20 6.84
N ARG A 736 -19.50 15.15 7.64
CA ARG A 736 -18.43 14.91 8.61
C ARG A 736 -17.28 14.27 7.84
N VAL A 737 -16.41 15.12 7.30
CA VAL A 737 -15.04 14.73 7.00
C VAL A 737 -14.40 14.42 8.36
N ASP A 738 -14.34 13.15 8.73
CA ASP A 738 -13.35 12.71 9.69
C ASP A 738 -12.12 12.31 8.87
N PRO A 739 -11.09 13.17 8.76
CA PRO A 739 -9.87 12.85 8.03
C PRO A 739 -9.10 11.67 8.66
N ASN A 740 -9.62 11.11 9.79
CA ASN A 740 -8.98 10.09 10.58
C ASN A 740 -9.69 8.73 10.54
N THR A 741 -10.76 8.55 9.77
CA THR A 741 -11.36 7.22 9.61
C THR A 741 -10.73 6.48 8.43
N SER A 742 -9.92 5.47 8.73
CA SER A 742 -9.39 4.57 7.72
C SER A 742 -10.54 3.81 7.02
N ARG A 743 -10.45 3.67 5.71
CA ARG A 743 -11.41 2.92 4.86
C ARG A 743 -11.76 1.54 5.38
N ALA A 744 -10.82 0.86 6.05
CA ALA A 744 -11.04 -0.47 6.63
C ALA A 744 -12.10 -0.48 7.74
N SER A 745 -12.23 0.60 8.53
CA SER A 745 -13.23 0.65 9.61
C SER A 745 -14.64 0.98 9.12
N GLN A 746 -14.79 1.63 7.98
CA GLN A 746 -16.11 1.94 7.40
C GLN A 746 -16.72 0.76 6.64
N LYS A 747 -15.88 -0.08 5.99
CA LYS A 747 -16.37 -1.33 5.34
C LYS A 747 -17.05 -2.30 6.31
N THR A 748 -16.62 -2.36 7.57
CA THR A 748 -17.22 -3.24 8.60
C THR A 748 -18.51 -2.69 9.19
N THR A 749 -18.73 -1.37 9.13
CA THR A 749 -19.93 -0.76 9.72
C THR A 749 -21.14 -0.89 8.79
N ASP A 750 -20.94 -0.93 7.49
CA ASP A 750 -22.04 -1.01 6.51
C ASP A 750 -22.65 -2.42 6.39
N VAL A 751 -21.85 -3.46 6.56
CA VAL A 751 -22.36 -4.85 6.62
C VAL A 751 -23.20 -5.08 7.90
N ARG A 752 -22.88 -4.37 8.98
CA ARG A 752 -23.61 -4.44 10.23
C ARG A 752 -24.99 -3.76 10.12
N GLY A 753 -25.08 -2.64 9.40
CA GLY A 753 -26.34 -1.94 9.12
C GLY A 753 -27.31 -2.76 8.29
N LEU A 754 -26.82 -3.58 7.36
CA LEU A 754 -27.66 -4.50 6.57
C LEU A 754 -28.20 -5.67 7.40
N VAL A 755 -27.43 -6.18 8.36
CA VAL A 755 -27.85 -7.28 9.25
C VAL A 755 -28.81 -6.77 10.33
N GLU A 756 -28.58 -5.57 10.86
CA GLU A 756 -29.44 -4.96 11.87
C GLU A 756 -30.82 -4.53 11.31
N ASN A 757 -30.88 -4.08 10.06
CA ASN A 757 -32.17 -3.79 9.39
C ASN A 757 -32.99 -5.05 9.07
N PHE A 758 -32.33 -6.19 8.81
CA PHE A 758 -33.06 -7.47 8.63
C PHE A 758 -33.52 -8.06 9.97
N ALA A 759 -32.74 -7.88 11.03
CA ALA A 759 -33.12 -8.37 12.38
C ALA A 759 -34.20 -7.50 13.04
N SER A 760 -34.19 -6.18 12.82
CA SER A 760 -35.15 -5.25 13.43
C SER A 760 -36.61 -5.40 12.91
N ASN A 761 -36.78 -5.85 11.67
CA ASN A 761 -38.07 -6.02 11.05
C ASN A 761 -38.75 -7.36 11.38
N VAL A 762 -38.03 -8.35 11.93
CA VAL A 762 -38.57 -9.67 12.25
C VAL A 762 -38.73 -9.88 13.76
N ILE A 763 -38.01 -9.20 14.62
CA ILE A 763 -37.98 -9.43 16.08
C ILE A 763 -38.66 -8.30 16.86
N GLY A 764 -38.96 -7.15 16.24
CA GLY A 764 -39.58 -5.99 16.86
C GLY A 764 -41.03 -6.16 17.34
N SER A 765 -41.68 -7.29 17.03
CA SER A 765 -43.08 -7.53 17.42
C SER A 765 -43.26 -8.41 18.66
N VAL A 766 -42.19 -8.98 19.23
CA VAL A 766 -42.32 -10.01 20.30
C VAL A 766 -41.70 -9.61 21.66
N LEU A 767 -40.82 -8.60 21.75
CA LEU A 767 -40.12 -8.28 23.00
C LEU A 767 -40.41 -6.89 23.62
N GLY A 768 -41.51 -6.24 23.20
CA GLY A 768 -41.89 -4.91 23.67
C GLY A 768 -42.49 -4.86 25.11
N SER A 769 -42.42 -5.92 25.90
CA SER A 769 -43.15 -5.96 27.17
C SER A 769 -42.38 -6.33 28.43
N ILE A 770 -41.03 -6.46 28.43
CA ILE A 770 -40.31 -7.01 29.60
C ILE A 770 -39.21 -6.15 30.21
N PHE A 771 -38.65 -5.13 29.60
CA PHE A 771 -37.62 -4.33 30.30
C PHE A 771 -37.77 -2.83 30.13
N GLY A 772 -37.83 -2.11 31.27
CA GLY A 772 -37.99 -0.68 31.37
C GLY A 772 -36.74 0.10 30.92
N GLN A 773 -36.94 1.35 30.53
CA GLN A 773 -36.00 2.33 29.99
C GLN A 773 -34.92 2.73 31.00
N PRO A 774 -33.64 2.89 30.57
CA PRO A 774 -32.62 3.64 31.31
C PRO A 774 -32.57 5.10 30.89
N GLN A 775 -32.36 5.97 31.87
CA GLN A 775 -32.31 7.42 31.78
C GLN A 775 -31.13 7.95 30.95
N GLN A 776 -31.38 9.07 30.26
CA GLN A 776 -30.44 9.86 29.48
C GLN A 776 -29.41 10.58 30.37
N ALA A 777 -28.12 10.42 30.05
CA ALA A 777 -27.06 11.29 30.56
C ALA A 777 -26.93 12.54 29.69
N GLN A 778 -26.97 13.72 30.30
CA GLN A 778 -26.82 15.04 29.66
C GLN A 778 -25.39 15.25 29.15
N LYS A 779 -25.28 15.72 27.92
CA LYS A 779 -24.05 16.08 27.24
C LYS A 779 -23.86 17.60 27.29
N ALA A 780 -22.69 18.05 27.75
CA ALA A 780 -22.30 19.46 27.79
C ALA A 780 -22.15 20.07 26.37
N PRO A 781 -22.36 21.40 26.19
CA PRO A 781 -22.41 22.04 24.89
C PRO A 781 -21.00 22.28 24.31
N ALA A 782 -20.80 21.89 23.06
CA ALA A 782 -19.60 22.19 22.29
C ALA A 782 -19.71 23.60 21.67
N THR A 783 -18.66 24.41 21.83
CA THR A 783 -18.53 25.77 21.31
C THR A 783 -18.45 25.78 19.78
N ARG A 784 -19.36 26.51 19.14
CA ARG A 784 -19.40 26.68 17.67
C ARG A 784 -18.34 27.69 17.22
N VAL A 785 -17.44 27.30 16.33
CA VAL A 785 -16.69 28.20 15.46
C VAL A 785 -17.40 28.24 14.11
N LYS A 786 -18.01 29.35 13.77
CA LYS A 786 -18.58 29.59 12.44
C LYS A 786 -17.45 30.04 11.52
N ALA A 787 -17.00 29.18 10.59
CA ALA A 787 -16.29 29.60 9.40
C ALA A 787 -17.34 29.92 8.31
N GLN A 788 -17.36 31.16 7.85
CA GLN A 788 -18.21 31.63 6.77
C GLN A 788 -17.53 31.29 5.45
N PHE A 789 -17.89 30.16 4.82
CA PHE A 789 -17.54 29.87 3.44
C PHE A 789 -18.70 30.33 2.54
N ALA A 790 -18.35 31.01 1.42
CA ALA A 790 -19.29 31.29 0.36
C ALA A 790 -19.94 29.97 -0.11
N GLN A 791 -21.23 29.98 -0.47
CA GLN A 791 -21.95 28.81 -0.96
C GLN A 791 -21.25 28.24 -2.19
N GLU A 792 -20.48 27.18 -2.00
CA GLU A 792 -19.90 26.39 -3.10
C GLU A 792 -20.82 25.21 -3.36
N GLU A 793 -21.16 24.97 -4.64
CA GLU A 793 -22.00 23.84 -5.02
C GLU A 793 -21.18 22.54 -4.89
N ALA A 794 -21.58 21.65 -3.99
CA ALA A 794 -21.03 20.31 -3.84
C ALA A 794 -21.62 19.39 -4.90
N GLY A 795 -20.79 18.81 -5.74
CA GLY A 795 -21.20 18.05 -6.91
C GLY A 795 -20.61 16.65 -7.03
N ALA A 796 -21.10 15.95 -8.05
CA ALA A 796 -20.66 14.62 -8.47
C ALA A 796 -19.96 14.66 -9.84
N ILE A 797 -20.22 15.67 -10.67
CA ILE A 797 -19.60 15.84 -11.99
C ILE A 797 -19.27 17.33 -12.19
N VAL A 798 -18.03 17.61 -12.60
CA VAL A 798 -17.58 18.94 -13.01
C VAL A 798 -17.23 18.94 -14.49
N LEU A 799 -17.77 19.91 -15.24
CA LEU A 799 -17.49 20.14 -16.65
C LEU A 799 -16.66 21.42 -16.81
N ASN A 800 -15.55 21.34 -17.54
CA ASN A 800 -14.68 22.47 -17.82
C ASN A 800 -14.51 22.68 -19.33
N ASP A 801 -14.86 23.87 -19.81
CA ASP A 801 -14.61 24.32 -21.19
C ASP A 801 -13.47 25.34 -21.19
N ALA A 802 -12.30 24.92 -21.64
CA ALA A 802 -11.11 25.76 -21.78
C ALA A 802 -10.97 26.37 -23.21
N GLY A 803 -12.02 26.30 -24.04
CA GLY A 803 -12.04 26.77 -25.41
C GLY A 803 -11.33 25.84 -26.39
N LYS A 804 -10.06 25.50 -26.12
CA LYS A 804 -9.27 24.60 -26.97
C LYS A 804 -9.52 23.11 -26.67
N TYR A 805 -9.87 22.80 -25.45
CA TYR A 805 -10.18 21.46 -24.97
C TYR A 805 -11.31 21.50 -23.96
N ARG A 806 -11.95 20.36 -23.73
CA ARG A 806 -12.95 20.20 -22.68
C ARG A 806 -12.62 18.99 -21.81
N THR A 807 -12.97 19.09 -20.53
CA THR A 807 -12.80 17.98 -19.58
C THR A 807 -14.07 17.75 -18.78
N ALA A 808 -14.33 16.47 -18.47
CA ALA A 808 -15.39 16.06 -17.55
C ALA A 808 -14.76 15.24 -16.43
N THR A 809 -14.86 15.72 -15.20
CA THR A 809 -14.35 15.03 -14.01
C THR A 809 -15.53 14.46 -13.22
N PHE A 810 -15.50 13.15 -13.00
CA PHE A 810 -16.49 12.42 -12.23
C PHE A 810 -15.90 12.07 -10.87
N GLY A 811 -16.61 12.36 -9.80
CA GLY A 811 -16.27 11.95 -8.43
C GLY A 811 -16.69 10.52 -8.14
N PHE A 812 -16.92 9.69 -9.17
CA PHE A 812 -17.29 8.28 -9.07
C PHE A 812 -16.88 7.53 -10.34
N GLY A 813 -16.78 6.20 -10.22
CA GLY A 813 -16.53 5.33 -11.36
C GLY A 813 -17.81 5.09 -12.17
N LEU A 814 -17.72 5.29 -13.48
CA LEU A 814 -18.85 5.02 -14.40
C LEU A 814 -19.29 3.55 -14.36
N GLU A 815 -18.41 2.62 -13.99
CA GLU A 815 -18.72 1.19 -13.78
C GLU A 815 -19.73 0.97 -12.65
N GLY A 816 -19.85 1.88 -11.70
CA GLY A 816 -20.86 1.87 -10.65
C GLY A 816 -22.31 2.09 -11.11
N LEU A 817 -22.52 2.47 -12.37
CA LEU A 817 -23.83 2.61 -13.01
C LEU A 817 -24.27 1.33 -13.70
N THR A 818 -25.57 1.12 -13.86
CA THR A 818 -26.09 0.04 -14.74
C THR A 818 -25.68 0.25 -16.18
N PRO A 819 -25.56 -0.78 -17.03
CA PRO A 819 -25.14 -0.64 -18.43
C PRO A 819 -25.94 0.40 -19.24
N ALA A 820 -27.25 0.47 -19.04
CA ALA A 820 -28.12 1.46 -19.72
C ALA A 820 -27.82 2.89 -19.24
N SER A 821 -27.77 3.11 -17.92
CA SER A 821 -27.47 4.41 -17.29
C SER A 821 -26.08 4.90 -17.67
N ARG A 822 -25.09 4.02 -17.66
CA ARG A 822 -23.71 4.28 -18.05
C ARG A 822 -23.61 4.74 -19.51
N THR A 823 -24.24 4.01 -20.43
CA THR A 823 -24.28 4.34 -21.84
C THR A 823 -24.94 5.69 -22.10
N GLN A 824 -26.03 5.98 -21.39
CA GLN A 824 -26.76 7.24 -21.50
C GLN A 824 -25.94 8.44 -20.98
N LEU A 825 -25.35 8.31 -19.79
CA LEU A 825 -24.56 9.39 -19.18
C LEU A 825 -23.28 9.64 -20.00
N LEU A 826 -22.61 8.59 -20.46
CA LEU A 826 -21.45 8.71 -21.34
C LEU A 826 -21.81 9.43 -22.62
N LYS A 827 -22.96 9.09 -23.26
CA LYS A 827 -23.43 9.79 -24.45
C LYS A 827 -23.65 11.28 -24.21
N ALA A 828 -24.34 11.66 -23.13
CA ALA A 828 -24.59 13.07 -22.82
C ALA A 828 -23.28 13.84 -22.59
N THR A 829 -22.31 13.20 -21.93
CA THR A 829 -20.98 13.79 -21.69
C THR A 829 -20.21 13.96 -23.00
N LEU A 830 -20.20 12.95 -23.87
CA LEU A 830 -19.54 13.03 -25.18
C LEU A 830 -20.19 14.08 -26.07
N ASP A 831 -21.53 14.16 -26.12
CA ASP A 831 -22.25 15.19 -26.83
C ASP A 831 -21.87 16.59 -26.37
N TRP A 832 -21.57 16.79 -25.10
CA TRP A 832 -21.10 18.06 -24.58
C TRP A 832 -19.62 18.33 -24.90
N LEU A 833 -18.73 17.35 -24.76
CA LEU A 833 -17.29 17.48 -25.02
C LEU A 833 -17.02 17.88 -26.48
N LEU A 834 -17.84 17.43 -27.41
CA LEU A 834 -17.63 17.53 -28.87
C LEU A 834 -18.48 18.60 -29.56
N ARG A 835 -19.18 19.47 -28.81
CA ARG A 835 -19.94 20.62 -29.34
C ARG A 835 -19.00 21.73 -29.92
#